data_fa33c8f387d9460a2132642915285b8b
#
_entry.id   fa33c8f387d9460a2132642915285b8b
#
_cell.length_a   1.000
_cell.length_b   1.000
_cell.length_c   1.000
_cell.angle_alpha   90.00
_cell.angle_beta   90.00
_cell.angle_gamma   90.00
#
_symmetry.space_group_name_H-M   'P 1'
#
loop_
_entity.id
_entity.type
_entity.pdbx_description
1 polymer ?
#
loop_
_entity_poly.entity_id
_entity_poly.type
_entity_poly.pdbx_seq_one_letter_code
_entity_poly.pdbx_strand_id
1 'polypeptide(L)'
;MADDIGIQQEMLIEPTHKKLEIVDGHAVKDVEDYQNPELLYKSLIERVRKYHPSADVSMIEKAYHIARDAHKGQTRKSGEEYIIHPLWVGIILAQLEMDKETIVAGILHDVVEDTVMTDEEIRQEFGDEVALLVDGVTKLGQLSYSADKLEVQAENLRKMFLAMAKDIRVIIIKLADRLHNMRTLQYMRPEKQLEKAKETMDIYAPIAQRLGISKIKTELDDLALKYSQPEVFNDLVKQINARKTEREEFVQQIVDEVSTHMKNANIDAEVNGRVKHFFSIYKKMVNQDKTVDQIYDLFAVRIIVDSVKDCYAALGVIHEMYTPVPGRFKDYIAMPKANMYQSLHTTLMSSIGQPFEIQIRTKEMHKTAEYGIAAHWKYKESEDGKKSVEAKEEEKLSWLRQILEWQRDMSDNREFLNLLKGDLDLFAEDVYCFTPNGDVKNLPNGSTPVDFAYAIHTAVGNKMVGARVNGKLVNIDYKIQNGDRIEILTSQNSKGPSRDWLSIVKSTQAKTKINQWFKKEFKEENIVRGKEMLATYCKAKGFVLSDLMKPKYMQIVQEKYGFKDWDSILAALGHGGLKEGQIVNRLAEEYSKDHRKELTDESVLEKVAEAAKNKVHITRSKSGIVVKGIDDMAVRFSRCCNPVPGDEIVGFITRGRGMSIHRTDCVNIIHLSEAERARLISAEWEKPEEGTDTGSYLAEIKMYANDRQGLLMDMSKVFTEMNIDVKSMNVRTSKQGTATIEAGFIVRGREELGKVIGKLRQIVGVLDIERAVG
;
A
#
# COMPACT_ATOMS: atom_id res chain seq x y z
N MET A 1 46.32 -9.45 18.40
CA MET A 1 45.16 -10.30 18.52
C MET A 1 44.03 -9.43 19.02
N ALA A 2 43.46 -8.67 18.10
CA ALA A 2 42.30 -7.82 18.32
C ALA A 2 41.61 -7.73 16.96
N ASP A 3 41.08 -8.84 16.53
CA ASP A 3 40.26 -8.95 15.32
C ASP A 3 39.10 -9.89 15.65
N ASP A 4 37.92 -9.52 15.22
CA ASP A 4 36.63 -10.17 15.34
C ASP A 4 35.77 -9.86 16.57
N ILE A 5 35.37 -8.58 16.69
CA ILE A 5 34.14 -8.26 17.34
C ILE A 5 33.21 -7.69 16.23
N GLY A 6 32.52 -8.62 15.57
CA GLY A 6 31.52 -8.29 14.53
C GLY A 6 30.30 -7.68 15.16
N ILE A 7 30.33 -6.37 15.41
CA ILE A 7 29.11 -5.59 15.56
C ILE A 7 28.56 -5.43 14.13
N GLN A 8 27.55 -6.27 13.78
CA GLN A 8 26.82 -6.13 12.53
C GLN A 8 26.04 -4.81 12.54
N GLN A 9 26.73 -3.72 12.23
CA GLN A 9 26.12 -2.52 11.68
C GLN A 9 26.03 -2.69 10.17
N GLU A 10 24.90 -3.18 9.66
CA GLU A 10 24.52 -2.86 8.29
C GLU A 10 24.22 -1.36 8.27
N MET A 11 25.21 -0.61 7.81
CA MET A 11 25.21 0.84 7.80
C MET A 11 24.21 1.41 6.81
N LEU A 12 23.44 2.36 7.29
CA LEU A 12 22.84 3.39 6.46
C LEU A 12 23.98 4.17 5.77
N ILE A 13 23.99 4.10 4.45
CA ILE A 13 25.01 4.71 3.61
C ILE A 13 24.82 6.21 3.63
N GLU A 14 25.74 6.96 4.25
CA GLU A 14 25.88 8.39 3.96
C GLU A 14 26.53 8.58 2.58
N PRO A 15 26.10 9.57 1.77
CA PRO A 15 26.70 9.88 0.48
C PRO A 15 27.91 10.79 0.68
N THR A 16 28.97 10.29 1.28
CA THR A 16 30.26 10.93 1.28
C THR A 16 31.31 9.86 1.10
N HIS A 17 32.06 9.97 0.00
CA HIS A 17 33.25 9.24 -0.42
C HIS A 17 34.14 8.71 0.73
N LYS A 18 33.69 7.68 1.47
CA LYS A 18 34.52 6.92 2.39
C LYS A 18 33.99 5.49 2.48
N LYS A 19 34.91 4.57 2.24
CA LYS A 19 34.92 3.11 2.37
C LYS A 19 33.70 2.53 3.12
N LEU A 20 32.91 1.76 2.41
CA LEU A 20 31.88 0.88 2.96
C LEU A 20 32.54 -0.45 3.33
N GLU A 21 32.65 -0.74 4.61
CA GLU A 21 32.97 -2.09 5.09
C GLU A 21 31.68 -2.89 5.16
N ILE A 22 31.58 -3.94 4.34
CA ILE A 22 30.52 -4.96 4.48
C ILE A 22 31.02 -6.00 5.44
N VAL A 23 30.31 -6.19 6.52
CA VAL A 23 30.60 -7.17 7.55
C VAL A 23 30.09 -8.53 7.08
N ASP A 24 30.94 -9.28 6.43
CA ASP A 24 30.94 -10.74 6.23
C ASP A 24 32.31 -11.20 5.69
N GLY A 25 33.41 -10.64 6.20
CA GLY A 25 34.75 -11.17 5.94
C GLY A 25 35.34 -10.95 4.54
N HIS A 26 34.59 -10.31 3.61
CA HIS A 26 35.09 -9.92 2.29
C HIS A 26 34.95 -8.42 2.12
N ALA A 27 36.04 -7.71 2.35
CA ALA A 27 36.16 -6.29 2.09
C ALA A 27 35.99 -6.04 0.58
N VAL A 28 34.89 -5.46 0.19
CA VAL A 28 34.81 -4.76 -1.09
C VAL A 28 35.53 -3.44 -0.87
N LYS A 29 36.72 -3.28 -1.44
CA LYS A 29 37.66 -2.24 -1.07
C LYS A 29 37.36 -0.88 -1.67
N ASP A 30 36.54 -0.80 -2.75
CA ASP A 30 36.29 0.43 -3.48
C ASP A 30 34.83 0.54 -3.99
N VAL A 31 34.34 1.77 -4.13
CA VAL A 31 33.01 2.08 -4.71
C VAL A 31 32.89 1.52 -6.13
N GLU A 32 33.99 1.40 -6.87
CA GLU A 32 34.03 0.82 -8.21
C GLU A 32 33.65 -0.67 -8.24
N ASP A 33 33.92 -1.44 -7.17
CA ASP A 33 33.58 -2.86 -7.09
C ASP A 33 32.08 -3.10 -7.04
N TYR A 34 31.29 -2.16 -6.47
CA TYR A 34 29.82 -2.23 -6.43
C TYR A 34 29.14 -1.91 -7.77
N GLN A 35 29.87 -1.32 -8.69
CA GLN A 35 29.40 -0.94 -10.02
C GLN A 35 29.91 -1.88 -11.12
N ASN A 36 30.70 -2.91 -10.76
CA ASN A 36 31.20 -3.90 -11.70
C ASN A 36 30.28 -5.13 -11.75
N PRO A 37 29.56 -5.38 -12.87
CA PRO A 37 28.64 -6.51 -13.00
C PRO A 37 29.29 -7.88 -12.75
N GLU A 38 30.54 -8.08 -13.20
CA GLU A 38 31.23 -9.35 -13.05
C GLU A 38 31.60 -9.66 -11.58
N LEU A 39 31.97 -8.62 -10.82
CA LEU A 39 32.26 -8.78 -9.38
C LEU A 39 30.98 -9.04 -8.58
N LEU A 40 29.89 -8.36 -8.91
CA LEU A 40 28.58 -8.60 -8.31
C LEU A 40 28.07 -10.01 -8.60
N TYR A 41 28.23 -10.47 -9.85
CA TYR A 41 27.88 -11.84 -10.21
C TYR A 41 28.69 -12.87 -9.42
N LYS A 42 30.01 -12.70 -9.29
CA LYS A 42 30.86 -13.56 -8.44
C LYS A 42 30.40 -13.57 -6.99
N SER A 43 30.13 -12.41 -6.42
CA SER A 43 29.60 -12.28 -5.06
C SER A 43 28.25 -13.00 -4.89
N LEU A 44 27.35 -12.91 -5.88
CA LEU A 44 26.09 -13.65 -5.88
C LEU A 44 26.33 -15.17 -5.82
N ILE A 45 27.22 -15.71 -6.68
CA ILE A 45 27.52 -17.15 -6.73
C ILE A 45 28.18 -17.63 -5.42
N GLU A 46 29.11 -16.87 -4.87
CA GLU A 46 29.73 -17.19 -3.58
C GLU A 46 28.69 -17.28 -2.46
N ARG A 47 27.74 -16.33 -2.41
CA ARG A 47 26.64 -16.34 -1.43
C ARG A 47 25.73 -17.53 -1.60
N VAL A 48 25.34 -17.90 -2.83
CA VAL A 48 24.53 -19.08 -3.11
C VAL A 48 25.26 -20.35 -2.64
N ARG A 49 26.55 -20.50 -2.96
CA ARG A 49 27.36 -21.65 -2.55
C ARG A 49 27.54 -21.75 -1.03
N LYS A 50 27.50 -20.63 -0.29
CA LYS A 50 27.62 -20.62 1.17
C LYS A 50 26.50 -21.41 1.87
N TYR A 51 25.24 -21.24 1.40
CA TYR A 51 24.09 -21.95 1.99
C TYR A 51 23.70 -23.22 1.19
N HIS A 52 24.13 -23.34 -0.06
CA HIS A 52 23.89 -24.50 -0.92
C HIS A 52 25.18 -24.93 -1.66
N PRO A 53 26.12 -25.59 -1.00
CA PRO A 53 27.44 -25.90 -1.59
C PRO A 53 27.42 -26.74 -2.86
N SER A 54 26.38 -27.57 -3.04
CA SER A 54 26.18 -28.44 -4.21
C SER A 54 25.24 -27.83 -5.27
N ALA A 55 24.85 -26.53 -5.16
CA ALA A 55 23.94 -25.92 -6.08
C ALA A 55 24.50 -25.90 -7.51
N ASP A 56 23.69 -26.35 -8.46
CA ASP A 56 23.92 -26.11 -9.86
C ASP A 56 23.59 -24.64 -10.19
N VAL A 57 24.65 -23.86 -10.42
CA VAL A 57 24.56 -22.41 -10.70
C VAL A 57 24.43 -22.09 -12.17
N SER A 58 24.39 -23.08 -13.06
CA SER A 58 24.33 -22.88 -14.52
C SER A 58 23.12 -22.08 -14.96
N MET A 59 21.97 -22.28 -14.31
CA MET A 59 20.75 -21.53 -14.57
C MET A 59 20.88 -20.05 -14.15
N ILE A 60 21.56 -19.75 -13.06
CA ILE A 60 21.83 -18.37 -12.61
C ILE A 60 22.80 -17.68 -13.56
N GLU A 61 23.84 -18.38 -14.02
CA GLU A 61 24.79 -17.89 -15.00
C GLU A 61 24.11 -17.54 -16.32
N LYS A 62 23.26 -18.44 -16.82
CA LYS A 62 22.45 -18.23 -18.01
C LYS A 62 21.55 -17.00 -17.89
N ALA A 63 20.84 -16.85 -16.75
CA ALA A 63 19.99 -15.71 -16.46
C ALA A 63 20.78 -14.39 -16.45
N TYR A 64 21.96 -14.39 -15.84
CA TYR A 64 22.85 -13.22 -15.84
C TYR A 64 23.23 -12.79 -17.26
N HIS A 65 23.66 -13.72 -18.10
CA HIS A 65 24.06 -13.40 -19.48
C HIS A 65 22.89 -12.88 -20.30
N ILE A 66 21.71 -13.51 -20.21
CA ILE A 66 20.50 -13.06 -20.91
C ILE A 66 20.08 -11.68 -20.43
N ALA A 67 20.00 -11.44 -19.12
CA ALA A 67 19.62 -10.13 -18.58
C ALA A 67 20.62 -9.03 -18.96
N ARG A 68 21.94 -9.32 -18.92
CA ARG A 68 22.98 -8.38 -19.32
C ARG A 68 22.85 -7.99 -20.80
N ASP A 69 22.66 -8.98 -21.67
CA ASP A 69 22.57 -8.76 -23.11
C ASP A 69 21.25 -8.05 -23.49
N ALA A 70 20.14 -8.37 -22.82
CA ALA A 70 18.85 -7.73 -23.00
C ALA A 70 18.85 -6.24 -22.57
N HIS A 71 19.53 -5.89 -21.48
CA HIS A 71 19.66 -4.52 -20.98
C HIS A 71 20.88 -3.76 -21.53
N LYS A 72 21.56 -4.31 -22.53
CA LYS A 72 22.77 -3.68 -23.09
C LYS A 72 22.50 -2.26 -23.59
N GLY A 73 23.30 -1.31 -23.11
CA GLY A 73 23.16 0.10 -23.45
C GLY A 73 22.11 0.87 -22.65
N GLN A 74 21.37 0.21 -21.77
CA GLN A 74 20.50 0.89 -20.81
C GLN A 74 21.29 1.30 -19.56
N THR A 75 21.01 2.50 -19.04
CA THR A 75 21.63 3.03 -17.82
C THR A 75 20.56 3.46 -16.83
N ARG A 76 20.84 3.31 -15.55
CA ARG A 76 20.00 3.83 -14.47
C ARG A 76 20.17 5.35 -14.30
N LYS A 77 19.30 5.98 -13.51
CA LYS A 77 19.43 7.41 -13.18
C LYS A 77 20.69 7.75 -12.38
N SER A 78 21.29 6.77 -11.72
CA SER A 78 22.60 6.85 -11.06
C SER A 78 23.77 6.89 -12.05
N GLY A 79 23.54 6.58 -13.35
CA GLY A 79 24.55 6.51 -14.39
C GLY A 79 25.21 5.14 -14.58
N GLU A 80 24.91 4.18 -13.73
CA GLU A 80 25.41 2.80 -13.79
C GLU A 80 24.68 1.96 -14.86
N GLU A 81 25.28 0.85 -15.32
CA GLU A 81 24.63 -0.11 -16.21
C GLU A 81 23.38 -0.72 -15.55
N TYR A 82 22.30 -0.90 -16.32
CA TYR A 82 21.03 -1.37 -15.79
C TYR A 82 21.14 -2.74 -15.12
N ILE A 83 21.98 -3.64 -15.61
CA ILE A 83 22.19 -5.01 -15.09
C ILE A 83 22.59 -5.05 -13.61
N ILE A 84 23.15 -3.98 -13.07
CA ILE A 84 23.53 -3.86 -11.65
C ILE A 84 22.32 -4.04 -10.74
N HIS A 85 21.16 -3.49 -11.16
CA HIS A 85 19.92 -3.64 -10.38
C HIS A 85 19.45 -5.09 -10.25
N PRO A 86 19.23 -5.85 -11.33
CA PRO A 86 18.88 -7.26 -11.26
C PRO A 86 19.87 -8.11 -10.46
N LEU A 87 21.17 -7.83 -10.57
CA LEU A 87 22.18 -8.53 -9.76
C LEU A 87 22.03 -8.25 -8.27
N TRP A 88 21.78 -6.99 -7.87
CA TRP A 88 21.52 -6.68 -6.47
C TRP A 88 20.22 -7.32 -5.96
N VAL A 89 19.16 -7.37 -6.78
CA VAL A 89 17.94 -8.12 -6.43
C VAL A 89 18.28 -9.60 -6.19
N GLY A 90 19.06 -10.23 -7.08
CA GLY A 90 19.56 -11.60 -6.90
C GLY A 90 20.37 -11.77 -5.62
N ILE A 91 21.26 -10.82 -5.30
CA ILE A 91 22.06 -10.84 -4.06
C ILE A 91 21.17 -10.74 -2.81
N ILE A 92 20.16 -9.86 -2.81
CA ILE A 92 19.19 -9.73 -1.70
C ILE A 92 18.42 -11.04 -1.52
N LEU A 93 17.99 -11.69 -2.61
CA LEU A 93 17.31 -12.98 -2.56
C LEU A 93 18.25 -14.09 -2.06
N ALA A 94 19.53 -14.10 -2.45
CA ALA A 94 20.54 -15.04 -1.94
C ALA A 94 20.84 -14.80 -0.45
N GLN A 95 20.77 -13.55 0.04
CA GLN A 95 20.87 -13.23 1.47
C GLN A 95 19.67 -13.76 2.29
N LEU A 96 18.52 -13.98 1.62
CA LEU A 96 17.34 -14.63 2.21
C LEU A 96 17.38 -16.16 2.08
N GLU A 97 18.47 -16.73 1.56
CA GLU A 97 18.66 -18.17 1.31
C GLU A 97 17.56 -18.77 0.40
N MET A 98 17.10 -18.00 -0.62
CA MET A 98 16.05 -18.45 -1.56
C MET A 98 16.58 -19.50 -2.56
N ASP A 99 15.62 -20.26 -3.13
CA ASP A 99 15.91 -21.24 -4.18
C ASP A 99 16.43 -20.58 -5.48
N LYS A 100 17.05 -21.41 -6.33
CA LYS A 100 17.66 -20.94 -7.59
C LYS A 100 16.66 -20.34 -8.57
N GLU A 101 15.43 -20.90 -8.62
CA GLU A 101 14.35 -20.42 -9.48
C GLU A 101 13.92 -19.00 -9.09
N THR A 102 13.84 -18.72 -7.79
CA THR A 102 13.52 -17.37 -7.26
C THR A 102 14.65 -16.38 -7.58
N ILE A 103 15.91 -16.78 -7.44
CA ILE A 103 17.07 -15.93 -7.77
C ILE A 103 17.08 -15.62 -9.26
N VAL A 104 16.88 -16.63 -10.10
CA VAL A 104 16.80 -16.49 -11.56
C VAL A 104 15.66 -15.54 -11.95
N ALA A 105 14.46 -15.73 -11.38
CA ALA A 105 13.32 -14.85 -11.61
C ALA A 105 13.62 -13.41 -11.14
N GLY A 106 14.37 -13.25 -10.04
CA GLY A 106 14.82 -11.94 -9.56
C GLY A 106 15.82 -11.25 -10.50
N ILE A 107 16.68 -12.01 -11.20
CA ILE A 107 17.58 -11.46 -12.22
C ILE A 107 16.82 -11.09 -13.50
N LEU A 108 15.75 -11.81 -13.84
CA LEU A 108 14.98 -11.65 -15.08
C LEU A 108 13.74 -10.76 -14.91
N HIS A 109 13.44 -10.24 -13.71
CA HIS A 109 12.14 -9.63 -13.38
C HIS A 109 11.77 -8.42 -14.24
N ASP A 110 12.75 -7.62 -14.67
CA ASP A 110 12.54 -6.44 -15.52
C ASP A 110 12.74 -6.72 -17.01
N VAL A 111 13.26 -7.92 -17.40
CA VAL A 111 13.59 -8.24 -18.79
C VAL A 111 12.36 -8.22 -19.69
N VAL A 112 11.24 -8.74 -19.23
CA VAL A 112 9.96 -8.75 -19.98
C VAL A 112 9.33 -7.36 -20.05
N GLU A 113 9.50 -6.53 -19.00
CA GLU A 113 8.90 -5.20 -18.92
C GLU A 113 9.69 -4.18 -19.75
N ASP A 114 11.02 -4.21 -19.68
CA ASP A 114 11.91 -3.17 -20.19
C ASP A 114 12.66 -3.55 -21.46
N THR A 115 12.48 -4.77 -21.98
CA THR A 115 13.17 -5.25 -23.19
C THR A 115 12.22 -5.93 -24.19
N VAL A 116 12.76 -6.48 -25.27
CA VAL A 116 12.00 -7.16 -26.33
C VAL A 116 11.71 -8.63 -26.03
N MET A 117 12.25 -9.17 -24.95
CA MET A 117 12.09 -10.59 -24.58
C MET A 117 10.66 -10.86 -24.06
N THR A 118 10.08 -11.98 -24.48
CA THR A 118 8.70 -12.37 -24.16
C THR A 118 8.61 -13.41 -23.04
N ASP A 119 7.43 -13.53 -22.41
CA ASP A 119 7.15 -14.57 -21.40
C ASP A 119 7.33 -15.99 -21.97
N GLU A 120 7.01 -16.21 -23.25
CA GLU A 120 7.18 -17.48 -23.93
C GLU A 120 8.66 -17.85 -24.09
N GLU A 121 9.52 -16.91 -24.39
CA GLU A 121 10.97 -17.13 -24.48
C GLU A 121 11.56 -17.46 -23.10
N ILE A 122 11.14 -16.76 -22.03
CA ILE A 122 11.55 -17.10 -20.67
C ILE A 122 11.10 -18.52 -20.30
N ARG A 123 9.89 -18.92 -20.69
CA ARG A 123 9.36 -20.25 -20.45
C ARG A 123 10.17 -21.34 -21.15
N GLN A 124 10.56 -21.11 -22.39
CA GLN A 124 11.37 -22.03 -23.17
C GLN A 124 12.79 -22.19 -22.59
N GLU A 125 13.38 -21.09 -22.12
CA GLU A 125 14.77 -21.04 -21.66
C GLU A 125 14.93 -21.49 -20.18
N PHE A 126 13.93 -21.23 -19.32
CA PHE A 126 14.04 -21.40 -17.86
C PHE A 126 12.93 -22.27 -17.26
N GLY A 127 11.93 -22.67 -18.04
CA GLY A 127 10.80 -23.49 -17.60
C GLY A 127 9.61 -22.70 -17.04
N ASP A 128 8.52 -23.44 -16.77
CA ASP A 128 7.23 -22.87 -16.35
C ASP A 128 7.30 -22.14 -14.99
N GLU A 129 8.10 -22.63 -14.06
CA GLU A 129 8.21 -22.08 -12.70
C GLU A 129 8.82 -20.68 -12.71
N VAL A 130 9.94 -20.49 -13.39
CA VAL A 130 10.58 -19.17 -13.52
C VAL A 130 9.68 -18.20 -14.30
N ALA A 131 9.07 -18.67 -15.41
CA ALA A 131 8.16 -17.84 -16.19
C ALA A 131 6.95 -17.38 -15.38
N LEU A 132 6.37 -18.25 -14.53
CA LEU A 132 5.27 -17.88 -13.63
C LEU A 132 5.67 -16.78 -12.64
N LEU A 133 6.88 -16.89 -12.07
CA LEU A 133 7.39 -15.90 -11.11
C LEU A 133 7.64 -14.55 -11.80
N VAL A 134 8.28 -14.54 -12.96
CA VAL A 134 8.55 -13.32 -13.74
C VAL A 134 7.25 -12.65 -14.17
N ASP A 135 6.29 -13.39 -14.75
CA ASP A 135 4.96 -12.89 -15.13
C ASP A 135 4.23 -12.28 -13.92
N GLY A 136 4.32 -12.94 -12.75
CA GLY A 136 3.74 -12.44 -11.50
C GLY A 136 4.33 -11.08 -11.09
N VAL A 137 5.64 -10.89 -11.16
CA VAL A 137 6.32 -9.65 -10.80
C VAL A 137 6.05 -8.54 -11.83
N THR A 138 6.11 -8.85 -13.14
CA THR A 138 5.84 -7.92 -14.24
C THR A 138 4.42 -7.35 -14.18
N LYS A 139 3.41 -8.20 -13.95
CA LYS A 139 2.01 -7.74 -13.78
C LYS A 139 1.82 -6.77 -12.61
N LEU A 140 2.71 -6.83 -11.62
CA LEU A 140 2.73 -5.86 -10.52
C LEU A 140 3.41 -4.53 -10.91
N GLY A 141 4.29 -4.52 -11.91
CA GLY A 141 4.99 -3.33 -12.42
C GLY A 141 4.12 -2.43 -13.31
N GLN A 142 3.29 -3.04 -14.17
CA GLN A 142 2.51 -2.34 -15.24
C GLN A 142 1.33 -1.48 -14.74
N LEU A 143 1.28 -1.14 -13.48
CA LEU A 143 0.17 -0.45 -12.87
C LEU A 143 0.25 1.05 -13.13
N SER A 144 -0.48 1.51 -14.16
CA SER A 144 -0.49 2.90 -14.60
C SER A 144 -1.20 3.85 -13.62
N TYR A 145 -0.54 4.96 -13.32
CA TYR A 145 -1.10 6.10 -12.61
C TYR A 145 -2.15 6.81 -13.47
N SER A 146 -3.42 6.67 -13.13
CA SER A 146 -4.50 7.47 -13.69
C SER A 146 -5.34 8.15 -12.60
N ALA A 147 -6.07 9.18 -12.97
CA ALA A 147 -6.64 10.30 -12.23
C ALA A 147 -7.31 10.07 -10.86
N ASP A 148 -7.59 8.86 -10.42
CA ASP A 148 -8.12 8.59 -9.08
C ASP A 148 -7.15 7.69 -8.30
N LYS A 149 -6.25 8.36 -7.53
CA LYS A 149 -5.13 7.70 -6.81
C LYS A 149 -5.58 6.52 -5.92
N LEU A 150 -6.78 6.57 -5.35
CA LEU A 150 -7.30 5.55 -4.44
C LEU A 150 -7.79 4.28 -5.17
N GLU A 151 -8.49 4.45 -6.31
CA GLU A 151 -8.99 3.29 -7.08
C GLU A 151 -7.84 2.50 -7.69
N VAL A 152 -6.86 3.20 -8.24
CA VAL A 152 -5.66 2.59 -8.82
C VAL A 152 -4.84 1.86 -7.75
N GLN A 153 -4.63 2.47 -6.59
CA GLN A 153 -3.90 1.86 -5.48
C GLN A 153 -4.58 0.58 -4.98
N ALA A 154 -5.91 0.58 -4.85
CA ALA A 154 -6.67 -0.59 -4.44
C ALA A 154 -6.61 -1.73 -5.47
N GLU A 155 -6.74 -1.40 -6.77
CA GLU A 155 -6.65 -2.39 -7.84
C GLU A 155 -5.25 -3.00 -7.92
N ASN A 156 -4.21 -2.19 -7.72
CA ASN A 156 -2.83 -2.63 -7.67
C ASN A 156 -2.60 -3.63 -6.53
N LEU A 157 -3.08 -3.31 -5.34
CA LEU A 157 -2.99 -4.21 -4.20
C LEU A 157 -3.78 -5.50 -4.42
N ARG A 158 -4.96 -5.43 -5.04
CA ARG A 158 -5.74 -6.63 -5.40
C ARG A 158 -4.96 -7.56 -6.33
N LYS A 159 -4.35 -7.03 -7.39
CA LYS A 159 -3.51 -7.81 -8.31
C LYS A 159 -2.30 -8.42 -7.61
N MET A 160 -1.67 -7.65 -6.71
CA MET A 160 -0.56 -8.12 -5.91
C MET A 160 -0.95 -9.32 -5.03
N PHE A 161 -2.06 -9.24 -4.30
CA PHE A 161 -2.52 -10.36 -3.49
C PHE A 161 -2.94 -11.58 -4.31
N LEU A 162 -3.51 -11.39 -5.51
CA LEU A 162 -3.79 -12.49 -6.43
C LEU A 162 -2.50 -13.19 -6.92
N ALA A 163 -1.46 -12.43 -7.22
CA ALA A 163 -0.16 -12.99 -7.59
C ALA A 163 0.49 -13.74 -6.42
N MET A 164 0.46 -13.16 -5.22
CA MET A 164 0.94 -13.81 -3.98
C MET A 164 0.21 -15.12 -3.68
N ALA A 165 -1.08 -15.19 -4.00
CA ALA A 165 -1.88 -16.40 -3.77
C ALA A 165 -1.54 -17.54 -4.74
N LYS A 166 -0.97 -17.23 -5.88
CA LYS A 166 -0.43 -18.23 -6.82
C LYS A 166 0.92 -18.74 -6.35
N ASP A 167 1.82 -17.82 -6.01
CA ASP A 167 3.13 -18.13 -5.46
C ASP A 167 3.63 -16.96 -4.60
N ILE A 168 3.93 -17.24 -3.34
CA ILE A 168 4.39 -16.22 -2.38
C ILE A 168 5.76 -15.64 -2.75
N ARG A 169 6.58 -16.36 -3.54
CA ARG A 169 7.90 -15.89 -3.98
C ARG A 169 7.83 -14.62 -4.82
N VAL A 170 6.71 -14.41 -5.53
CA VAL A 170 6.47 -13.18 -6.32
C VAL A 170 6.60 -11.92 -5.46
N ILE A 171 6.02 -11.93 -4.24
CA ILE A 171 6.15 -10.77 -3.35
C ILE A 171 7.54 -10.67 -2.72
N ILE A 172 8.22 -11.79 -2.47
CA ILE A 172 9.59 -11.79 -1.94
C ILE A 172 10.54 -11.14 -2.96
N ILE A 173 10.41 -11.49 -4.25
CA ILE A 173 11.15 -10.83 -5.34
C ILE A 173 10.81 -9.33 -5.39
N LYS A 174 9.53 -8.97 -5.28
CA LYS A 174 9.10 -7.57 -5.30
C LYS A 174 9.58 -6.76 -4.09
N LEU A 175 9.71 -7.40 -2.92
CA LEU A 175 10.33 -6.78 -1.73
C LEU A 175 11.83 -6.55 -1.92
N ALA A 176 12.54 -7.49 -2.56
CA ALA A 176 13.95 -7.34 -2.90
C ALA A 176 14.18 -6.23 -3.93
N ASP A 177 13.36 -6.16 -4.98
CA ASP A 177 13.32 -5.06 -5.95
C ASP A 177 13.09 -3.72 -5.26
N ARG A 178 12.03 -3.63 -4.43
CA ARG A 178 11.70 -2.42 -3.67
C ARG A 178 12.86 -1.98 -2.78
N LEU A 179 13.50 -2.90 -2.09
CA LEU A 179 14.62 -2.60 -1.21
C LEU A 179 15.79 -1.98 -1.99
N HIS A 180 16.19 -2.57 -3.12
CA HIS A 180 17.25 -2.00 -3.94
C HIS A 180 16.87 -0.63 -4.52
N ASN A 181 15.63 -0.46 -4.96
CA ASN A 181 15.11 0.83 -5.43
C ASN A 181 15.11 1.89 -4.31
N MET A 182 14.84 1.53 -3.07
CA MET A 182 14.94 2.44 -1.91
C MET A 182 16.38 2.80 -1.58
N ARG A 183 17.34 1.87 -1.71
CA ARG A 183 18.78 2.14 -1.53
C ARG A 183 19.32 3.16 -2.53
N THR A 184 18.78 3.19 -3.75
CA THR A 184 19.20 4.09 -4.84
C THR A 184 18.26 5.29 -5.03
N LEU A 185 17.33 5.53 -4.11
CA LEU A 185 16.28 6.54 -4.24
C LEU A 185 16.80 7.99 -4.25
N GLN A 186 18.01 8.24 -3.75
CA GLN A 186 18.69 9.55 -3.76
C GLN A 186 18.85 10.16 -5.16
N TYR A 187 18.90 9.35 -6.21
CA TYR A 187 19.03 9.82 -7.59
C TYR A 187 17.70 10.25 -8.23
N MET A 188 16.59 10.12 -7.50
CA MET A 188 15.26 10.55 -7.93
C MET A 188 14.96 11.98 -7.49
N ARG A 189 13.97 12.63 -8.15
CA ARG A 189 13.48 13.96 -7.73
C ARG A 189 12.81 13.88 -6.35
N PRO A 190 12.88 14.94 -5.51
CA PRO A 190 12.33 14.93 -4.15
C PRO A 190 10.86 14.50 -4.05
N GLU A 191 10.01 14.92 -5.00
CA GLU A 191 8.60 14.54 -5.00
C GLU A 191 8.43 13.02 -5.19
N LYS A 192 9.27 12.41 -6.04
CA LYS A 192 9.26 10.96 -6.26
C LYS A 192 9.88 10.21 -5.09
N GLN A 193 10.88 10.77 -4.42
CA GLN A 193 11.43 10.21 -3.18
C GLN A 193 10.34 10.10 -2.11
N LEU A 194 9.58 11.18 -1.87
CA LEU A 194 8.50 11.22 -0.90
C LEU A 194 7.36 10.25 -1.26
N GLU A 195 6.98 10.19 -2.54
CA GLU A 195 5.93 9.28 -3.03
C GLU A 195 6.32 7.82 -2.79
N LYS A 196 7.54 7.42 -3.18
CA LYS A 196 8.03 6.05 -3.04
C LYS A 196 8.30 5.66 -1.58
N ALA A 197 8.75 6.60 -0.75
CA ALA A 197 8.91 6.39 0.68
C ALA A 197 7.56 6.12 1.37
N LYS A 198 6.51 6.90 1.07
CA LYS A 198 5.15 6.68 1.59
C LYS A 198 4.56 5.36 1.12
N GLU A 199 4.68 5.04 -0.16
CA GLU A 199 4.24 3.76 -0.71
C GLU A 199 4.92 2.59 0.01
N THR A 200 6.23 2.70 0.27
CA THR A 200 7.01 1.68 0.99
C THR A 200 6.53 1.53 2.42
N MET A 201 6.30 2.62 3.14
CA MET A 201 5.83 2.63 4.53
C MET A 201 4.40 2.11 4.67
N ASP A 202 3.51 2.45 3.72
CA ASP A 202 2.09 2.09 3.77
C ASP A 202 1.80 0.66 3.30
N ILE A 203 2.66 0.07 2.44
CA ILE A 203 2.37 -1.18 1.76
C ILE A 203 3.46 -2.23 1.96
N TYR A 204 4.70 -1.95 1.51
CA TYR A 204 5.74 -2.97 1.41
C TYR A 204 6.34 -3.35 2.77
N ALA A 205 6.62 -2.40 3.64
CA ALA A 205 7.15 -2.67 4.97
C ALA A 205 6.14 -3.44 5.85
N PRO A 206 4.82 -3.11 5.88
CA PRO A 206 3.81 -3.93 6.53
C PRO A 206 3.71 -5.36 5.98
N ILE A 207 3.80 -5.56 4.67
CA ILE A 207 3.80 -6.90 4.07
C ILE A 207 5.05 -7.69 4.49
N ALA A 208 6.25 -7.09 4.43
CA ALA A 208 7.48 -7.71 4.89
C ALA A 208 7.38 -8.11 6.37
N GLN A 209 6.76 -7.27 7.21
CA GLN A 209 6.49 -7.57 8.61
C GLN A 209 5.53 -8.75 8.79
N ARG A 210 4.45 -8.81 8.00
CA ARG A 210 3.47 -9.91 8.05
C ARG A 210 4.09 -11.24 7.64
N LEU A 211 4.98 -11.21 6.65
CA LEU A 211 5.75 -12.37 6.21
C LEU A 211 6.91 -12.72 7.16
N GLY A 212 7.17 -11.91 8.19
CA GLY A 212 8.22 -12.11 9.16
C GLY A 212 9.64 -11.82 8.64
N ILE A 213 9.79 -11.23 7.43
CA ILE A 213 11.09 -10.92 6.82
C ILE A 213 11.64 -9.64 7.45
N SER A 214 12.12 -9.78 8.71
CA SER A 214 12.55 -8.64 9.52
C SER A 214 13.74 -7.91 8.90
N LYS A 215 14.64 -8.61 8.24
CA LYS A 215 15.83 -8.05 7.59
C LYS A 215 15.44 -7.00 6.53
N ILE A 216 14.53 -7.34 5.62
CA ILE A 216 14.04 -6.39 4.61
C ILE A 216 13.18 -5.30 5.25
N LYS A 217 12.26 -5.68 6.15
CA LYS A 217 11.33 -4.75 6.78
C LYS A 217 12.03 -3.60 7.49
N THR A 218 13.04 -3.91 8.30
CA THR A 218 13.73 -2.88 9.09
C THR A 218 14.49 -1.88 8.22
N GLU A 219 15.14 -2.33 7.17
CA GLU A 219 15.84 -1.46 6.24
C GLU A 219 14.88 -0.62 5.40
N LEU A 220 13.76 -1.22 4.94
CA LEU A 220 12.70 -0.46 4.24
C LEU A 220 12.12 0.66 5.11
N ASP A 221 11.88 0.39 6.39
CA ASP A 221 11.37 1.37 7.35
C ASP A 221 12.36 2.52 7.56
N ASP A 222 13.65 2.22 7.78
CA ASP A 222 14.68 3.23 8.02
C ASP A 222 14.90 4.11 6.78
N LEU A 223 14.95 3.49 5.58
CA LEU A 223 15.04 4.24 4.31
C LEU A 223 13.77 5.06 4.04
N ALA A 224 12.58 4.51 4.34
CA ALA A 224 11.34 5.25 4.18
C ALA A 224 11.25 6.45 5.12
N LEU A 225 11.72 6.34 6.37
CA LEU A 225 11.83 7.47 7.30
C LEU A 225 12.82 8.52 6.78
N LYS A 226 14.00 8.08 6.30
CA LYS A 226 15.05 8.98 5.75
C LYS A 226 14.50 9.87 4.64
N TYR A 227 13.70 9.34 3.71
CA TYR A 227 13.18 10.09 2.57
C TYR A 227 11.82 10.76 2.82
N SER A 228 11.03 10.28 3.78
CA SER A 228 9.76 10.93 4.12
C SER A 228 9.90 12.07 5.12
N GLN A 229 10.85 11.97 6.06
CA GLN A 229 11.10 12.95 7.12
C GLN A 229 12.61 13.13 7.36
N PRO A 230 13.36 13.70 6.41
CA PRO A 230 14.81 13.75 6.45
C PRO A 230 15.38 14.54 7.65
N GLU A 231 14.70 15.61 8.07
CA GLU A 231 15.13 16.42 9.23
C GLU A 231 15.07 15.59 10.52
N VAL A 232 13.94 14.88 10.74
CA VAL A 232 13.73 14.02 11.90
C VAL A 232 14.73 12.87 11.92
N PHE A 233 14.95 12.24 10.76
CA PHE A 233 15.90 11.15 10.61
C PHE A 233 17.33 11.61 10.95
N ASN A 234 17.78 12.73 10.38
CA ASN A 234 19.12 13.25 10.61
C ASN A 234 19.35 13.69 12.08
N ASP A 235 18.33 14.27 12.71
CA ASP A 235 18.39 14.63 14.13
C ASP A 235 18.49 13.37 15.01
N LEU A 236 17.69 12.34 14.72
CA LEU A 236 17.75 11.06 15.41
C LEU A 236 19.12 10.39 15.27
N VAL A 237 19.69 10.38 14.06
CA VAL A 237 21.05 9.86 13.81
C VAL A 237 22.09 10.61 14.64
N LYS A 238 22.02 11.93 14.69
CA LYS A 238 22.94 12.76 15.53
C LYS A 238 22.82 12.42 17.02
N GLN A 239 21.60 12.34 17.55
CA GLN A 239 21.37 12.02 18.95
C GLN A 239 21.87 10.61 19.32
N ILE A 240 21.68 9.63 18.45
CA ILE A 240 22.17 8.26 18.67
C ILE A 240 23.70 8.21 18.60
N ASN A 241 24.31 8.88 17.62
CA ASN A 241 25.76 8.86 17.44
C ASN A 241 26.51 9.65 18.54
N ALA A 242 25.89 10.67 19.13
CA ALA A 242 26.51 11.47 20.19
C ALA A 242 26.96 10.63 21.41
N ARG A 243 26.32 9.49 21.66
CA ARG A 243 26.65 8.60 22.79
C ARG A 243 26.99 7.18 22.34
N LYS A 244 27.43 7.02 21.10
CA LYS A 244 27.67 5.71 20.51
C LYS A 244 28.72 4.92 21.29
N THR A 245 29.88 5.53 21.55
CA THR A 245 31.01 4.89 22.21
C THR A 245 30.68 4.41 23.63
N GLU A 246 30.10 5.29 24.48
CA GLU A 246 29.66 4.93 25.84
C GLU A 246 28.72 3.73 25.87
N ARG A 247 27.83 3.67 24.89
CA ARG A 247 26.79 2.63 24.80
C ARG A 247 27.33 1.33 24.25
N GLU A 248 28.25 1.38 23.28
CA GLU A 248 28.94 0.21 22.75
C GLU A 248 29.80 -0.45 23.84
N GLU A 249 30.53 0.34 24.63
CA GLU A 249 31.28 -0.15 25.78
C GLU A 249 30.36 -0.83 26.81
N PHE A 250 29.23 -0.20 27.15
CA PHE A 250 28.23 -0.77 28.06
C PHE A 250 27.67 -2.12 27.54
N VAL A 251 27.25 -2.17 26.25
CA VAL A 251 26.72 -3.40 25.67
C VAL A 251 27.78 -4.50 25.64
N GLN A 252 29.03 -4.16 25.30
CA GLN A 252 30.14 -5.10 25.28
C GLN A 252 30.40 -5.69 26.66
N GLN A 253 30.40 -4.86 27.71
CA GLN A 253 30.54 -5.33 29.08
C GLN A 253 29.44 -6.34 29.44
N ILE A 254 28.17 -6.06 29.11
CA ILE A 254 27.04 -6.99 29.36
C ILE A 254 27.22 -8.29 28.55
N VAL A 255 27.65 -8.22 27.30
CA VAL A 255 27.92 -9.40 26.45
C VAL A 255 29.01 -10.30 27.09
N ASP A 256 30.08 -9.70 27.58
CA ASP A 256 31.19 -10.45 28.19
C ASP A 256 30.77 -11.09 29.51
N GLU A 257 30.05 -10.36 30.37
CA GLU A 257 29.51 -10.86 31.62
C GLU A 257 28.54 -12.02 31.38
N VAL A 258 27.57 -11.86 30.50
CA VAL A 258 26.58 -12.88 30.15
C VAL A 258 27.23 -14.09 29.51
N SER A 259 28.18 -13.91 28.57
CA SER A 259 28.90 -15.01 27.93
C SER A 259 29.67 -15.86 28.96
N THR A 260 30.28 -15.22 29.96
CA THR A 260 31.00 -15.90 31.03
C THR A 260 30.05 -16.73 31.89
N HIS A 261 28.91 -16.20 32.30
CA HIS A 261 27.94 -16.91 33.12
C HIS A 261 27.25 -18.04 32.36
N MET A 262 26.95 -17.87 31.04
CA MET A 262 26.45 -18.99 30.21
C MET A 262 27.42 -20.14 30.14
N LYS A 263 28.72 -19.87 29.94
CA LYS A 263 29.77 -20.91 29.95
C LYS A 263 29.87 -21.62 31.32
N ASN A 264 29.83 -20.87 32.43
CA ASN A 264 29.85 -21.42 33.79
C ASN A 264 28.62 -22.32 34.09
N ALA A 265 27.47 -21.98 33.48
CA ALA A 265 26.24 -22.78 33.60
C ALA A 265 26.22 -23.99 32.61
N ASN A 266 27.28 -24.23 31.82
CA ASN A 266 27.34 -25.21 30.74
C ASN A 266 26.24 -25.04 29.67
N ILE A 267 25.88 -23.83 29.36
CA ILE A 267 24.95 -23.49 28.28
C ILE A 267 25.76 -23.00 27.08
N ASP A 268 25.69 -23.73 25.97
CA ASP A 268 26.31 -23.32 24.71
C ASP A 268 25.43 -22.20 24.12
N ALA A 269 25.95 -20.97 24.16
CA ALA A 269 25.19 -19.76 23.79
C ALA A 269 26.09 -18.81 23.02
N GLU A 270 25.57 -18.31 21.90
CA GLU A 270 26.09 -17.16 21.16
C GLU A 270 25.47 -15.91 21.72
N VAL A 271 26.27 -14.99 22.27
CA VAL A 271 25.79 -13.74 22.90
C VAL A 271 26.25 -12.55 22.07
N ASN A 272 25.31 -11.79 21.54
CA ASN A 272 25.60 -10.65 20.67
C ASN A 272 24.88 -9.38 21.11
N GLY A 273 25.54 -8.23 20.99
CA GLY A 273 24.90 -6.93 21.12
C GLY A 273 24.06 -6.60 19.88
N ARG A 274 22.93 -5.92 20.05
CA ARG A 274 22.08 -5.46 18.96
C ARG A 274 21.68 -4.01 19.16
N VAL A 275 21.92 -3.19 18.14
CA VAL A 275 21.41 -1.83 18.06
C VAL A 275 20.01 -1.84 17.46
N LYS A 276 19.09 -1.07 18.01
CA LYS A 276 17.73 -0.96 17.51
C LYS A 276 17.67 -0.01 16.31
N HIS A 277 16.85 -0.37 15.31
CA HIS A 277 16.66 0.40 14.09
C HIS A 277 16.02 1.78 14.34
N PHE A 278 16.40 2.78 13.55
CA PHE A 278 15.99 4.17 13.70
C PHE A 278 14.48 4.35 13.68
N PHE A 279 13.78 3.75 12.73
CA PHE A 279 12.32 3.82 12.66
C PHE A 279 11.64 3.26 13.90
N SER A 280 12.16 2.17 14.47
CA SER A 280 11.62 1.57 15.69
C SER A 280 11.77 2.49 16.90
N ILE A 281 12.86 3.27 16.97
CA ILE A 281 13.11 4.29 17.97
C ILE A 281 12.14 5.45 17.76
N TYR A 282 12.08 6.00 16.53
CA TYR A 282 11.17 7.06 16.14
C TYR A 282 9.71 6.74 16.50
N LYS A 283 9.26 5.54 16.17
CA LYS A 283 7.89 5.10 16.46
C LYS A 283 7.59 5.08 17.96
N LYS A 284 8.56 4.66 18.80
CA LYS A 284 8.40 4.71 20.27
C LYS A 284 8.38 6.15 20.79
N MET A 285 9.19 7.03 20.25
CA MET A 285 9.17 8.46 20.59
C MET A 285 7.81 9.06 20.32
N VAL A 286 7.25 8.85 19.13
CA VAL A 286 5.96 9.41 18.73
C VAL A 286 4.79 8.79 19.50
N ASN A 287 4.75 7.44 19.63
CA ASN A 287 3.61 6.75 20.23
C ASN A 287 3.55 6.88 21.77
N GLN A 288 4.70 7.08 22.43
CA GLN A 288 4.81 7.15 23.89
C GLN A 288 5.18 8.54 24.39
N ASP A 289 5.29 9.53 23.49
CA ASP A 289 5.72 10.90 23.81
C ASP A 289 7.02 10.94 24.63
N LYS A 290 8.04 10.18 24.17
CA LYS A 290 9.33 10.02 24.83
C LYS A 290 10.48 10.62 24.02
N THR A 291 11.48 11.14 24.73
CA THR A 291 12.78 11.49 24.12
C THR A 291 13.64 10.23 23.91
N VAL A 292 14.70 10.34 23.08
CA VAL A 292 15.67 9.24 22.87
C VAL A 292 16.24 8.72 24.19
N ASP A 293 16.55 9.64 25.14
CA ASP A 293 17.11 9.27 26.45
C ASP A 293 16.15 8.52 27.37
N GLN A 294 14.84 8.61 27.11
CA GLN A 294 13.81 7.88 27.85
C GLN A 294 13.47 6.52 27.23
N ILE A 295 14.13 6.15 26.14
CA ILE A 295 13.95 4.85 25.50
C ILE A 295 15.02 3.89 26.01
N TYR A 296 14.66 3.08 26.99
CA TYR A 296 15.57 2.20 27.73
C TYR A 296 16.05 0.99 26.92
N ASP A 297 15.41 0.64 25.82
CA ASP A 297 15.72 -0.52 24.96
C ASP A 297 16.39 -0.14 23.61
N LEU A 298 17.18 0.91 23.65
CA LEU A 298 18.00 1.31 22.48
C LEU A 298 18.99 0.22 22.12
N PHE A 299 19.53 -0.47 23.12
CA PHE A 299 20.46 -1.57 22.99
C PHE A 299 19.84 -2.81 23.61
N ALA A 300 19.90 -3.88 22.88
CA ALA A 300 19.47 -5.19 23.34
C ALA A 300 20.64 -6.16 23.22
N VAL A 301 20.70 -7.11 24.14
CA VAL A 301 21.59 -8.25 24.02
C VAL A 301 20.76 -9.43 23.54
N ARG A 302 21.33 -10.19 22.61
CA ARG A 302 20.71 -11.38 22.05
C ARG A 302 21.49 -12.60 22.48
N ILE A 303 20.79 -13.60 22.96
CA ILE A 303 21.34 -14.90 23.34
C ILE A 303 20.71 -15.94 22.41
N ILE A 304 21.55 -16.65 21.65
CA ILE A 304 21.15 -17.72 20.74
C ILE A 304 21.65 -19.04 21.30
N VAL A 305 20.74 -19.99 21.51
CA VAL A 305 21.01 -21.32 22.07
C VAL A 305 20.47 -22.41 21.14
N ASP A 306 20.77 -23.68 21.47
CA ASP A 306 20.41 -24.81 20.59
C ASP A 306 18.97 -25.29 20.82
N SER A 307 18.47 -25.28 22.06
CA SER A 307 17.15 -25.83 22.37
C SER A 307 16.25 -24.88 23.14
N VAL A 308 14.94 -25.14 23.11
CA VAL A 308 13.92 -24.40 23.89
C VAL A 308 14.21 -24.53 25.39
N LYS A 309 14.68 -25.71 25.84
CA LYS A 309 15.08 -25.94 27.22
C LYS A 309 16.21 -25.00 27.64
N ASP A 310 17.20 -24.83 26.77
CA ASP A 310 18.31 -23.93 27.04
C ASP A 310 17.89 -22.46 27.03
N CYS A 311 16.84 -22.08 26.27
CA CYS A 311 16.26 -20.72 26.36
C CYS A 311 15.78 -20.40 27.78
N TYR A 312 15.04 -21.32 28.40
CA TYR A 312 14.52 -21.10 29.76
C TYR A 312 15.61 -21.25 30.82
N ALA A 313 16.62 -22.12 30.59
CA ALA A 313 17.80 -22.22 31.46
C ALA A 313 18.61 -20.91 31.44
N ALA A 314 18.85 -20.34 30.24
CA ALA A 314 19.54 -19.09 30.08
C ALA A 314 18.75 -17.94 30.76
N LEU A 315 17.41 -17.93 30.66
CA LEU A 315 16.57 -16.96 31.37
C LEU A 315 16.78 -17.02 32.88
N GLY A 316 16.87 -18.25 33.47
CA GLY A 316 17.13 -18.43 34.88
C GLY A 316 18.48 -17.83 35.31
N VAL A 317 19.54 -18.10 34.57
CA VAL A 317 20.88 -17.54 34.81
C VAL A 317 20.84 -16.00 34.74
N ILE A 318 20.18 -15.44 33.73
CA ILE A 318 20.10 -13.99 33.55
C ILE A 318 19.31 -13.32 34.68
N HIS A 319 18.23 -13.92 35.16
CA HIS A 319 17.44 -13.37 36.28
C HIS A 319 18.14 -13.53 37.64
N GLU A 320 19.13 -14.45 37.76
CA GLU A 320 20.02 -14.52 38.91
C GLU A 320 21.04 -13.37 38.89
N MET A 321 21.57 -13.04 37.67
CA MET A 321 22.58 -11.98 37.50
C MET A 321 22.00 -10.58 37.66
N TYR A 322 20.81 -10.35 37.11
CA TYR A 322 20.21 -9.01 37.01
C TYR A 322 18.74 -9.01 37.48
N THR A 323 18.33 -7.94 38.13
CA THR A 323 16.95 -7.77 38.59
C THR A 323 16.00 -7.47 37.42
N PRO A 324 14.98 -8.31 37.18
CA PRO A 324 14.00 -8.04 36.12
C PRO A 324 13.05 -6.89 36.48
N VAL A 325 12.76 -6.04 35.50
CA VAL A 325 11.77 -4.96 35.63
C VAL A 325 10.35 -5.55 35.60
N PRO A 326 9.53 -5.36 36.66
CA PRO A 326 8.19 -5.93 36.73
C PRO A 326 7.30 -5.56 35.54
N GLY A 327 6.55 -6.54 35.01
CA GLY A 327 5.65 -6.35 33.87
C GLY A 327 6.33 -6.18 32.50
N ARG A 328 7.67 -6.36 32.44
CA ARG A 328 8.44 -6.23 31.17
C ARG A 328 8.95 -7.56 30.63
N PHE A 329 8.54 -8.67 31.21
CA PHE A 329 8.81 -10.00 30.66
C PHE A 329 7.75 -10.39 29.62
N LYS A 330 8.18 -10.95 28.48
CA LYS A 330 7.29 -11.44 27.42
C LYS A 330 7.82 -12.79 26.93
N ASP A 331 6.96 -13.78 26.95
CA ASP A 331 7.25 -15.14 26.46
C ASP A 331 6.56 -15.35 25.12
N TYR A 332 7.30 -15.08 24.04
CA TYR A 332 6.86 -15.36 22.68
C TYR A 332 7.26 -16.77 22.18
N ILE A 333 7.91 -17.61 23.04
CA ILE A 333 8.12 -19.02 22.74
C ILE A 333 6.84 -19.79 23.02
N ALA A 334 6.26 -19.58 24.20
CA ALA A 334 4.98 -20.18 24.59
C ALA A 334 3.81 -19.61 23.78
N MET A 335 3.85 -18.32 23.44
CA MET A 335 2.82 -17.60 22.70
C MET A 335 3.41 -16.87 21.49
N PRO A 336 3.65 -17.59 20.36
CA PRO A 336 4.21 -16.98 19.15
C PRO A 336 3.35 -15.85 18.61
N LYS A 337 4.00 -14.83 18.01
CA LYS A 337 3.27 -13.78 17.29
C LYS A 337 2.66 -14.32 16.00
N ALA A 338 1.68 -13.60 15.45
CA ALA A 338 1.00 -13.97 14.21
C ALA A 338 1.95 -14.18 13.00
N ASN A 339 3.13 -13.54 13.00
CA ASN A 339 4.19 -13.73 12.01
C ASN A 339 5.20 -14.82 12.41
N MET A 340 4.85 -15.73 13.31
CA MET A 340 5.67 -16.84 13.81
C MET A 340 6.94 -16.41 14.58
N TYR A 341 7.04 -15.15 14.97
CA TYR A 341 8.16 -14.69 15.79
C TYR A 341 8.13 -15.34 17.17
N GLN A 342 9.24 -15.96 17.57
CA GLN A 342 9.44 -16.60 18.87
C GLN A 342 10.73 -16.07 19.53
N SER A 343 10.65 -15.69 20.79
CA SER A 343 11.78 -15.28 21.63
C SER A 343 11.31 -15.05 23.05
N LEU A 344 12.14 -15.21 24.07
CA LEU A 344 11.92 -14.65 25.40
C LEU A 344 12.47 -13.23 25.41
N HIS A 345 11.71 -12.28 25.93
CA HIS A 345 12.14 -10.90 26.11
C HIS A 345 12.07 -10.54 27.59
N THR A 346 13.16 -10.07 28.13
CA THR A 346 13.20 -9.57 29.51
C THR A 346 13.94 -8.24 29.56
N THR A 347 13.35 -7.26 30.27
CA THR A 347 14.01 -6.00 30.57
C THR A 347 14.62 -6.08 31.95
N LEU A 348 15.87 -5.77 32.08
CA LEU A 348 16.68 -5.95 33.27
C LEU A 348 17.31 -4.63 33.70
N MET A 349 17.67 -4.53 34.97
CA MET A 349 18.40 -3.41 35.54
C MET A 349 19.86 -3.77 35.74
N SER A 350 20.76 -2.98 35.16
CA SER A 350 22.20 -3.16 35.34
C SER A 350 22.66 -2.65 36.71
N SER A 351 23.88 -3.00 37.12
CA SER A 351 24.51 -2.55 38.36
C SER A 351 24.65 -1.03 38.50
N ILE A 352 24.69 -0.30 37.36
CA ILE A 352 24.73 1.16 37.32
C ILE A 352 23.35 1.80 37.22
N GLY A 353 22.27 1.03 37.39
CA GLY A 353 20.88 1.52 37.35
C GLY A 353 20.35 1.79 35.93
N GLN A 354 21.05 1.35 34.87
CA GLN A 354 20.61 1.50 33.49
C GLN A 354 19.80 0.28 33.05
N PRO A 355 18.57 0.43 32.56
CA PRO A 355 17.77 -0.67 32.03
C PRO A 355 18.23 -1.07 30.62
N PHE A 356 18.18 -2.39 30.35
CA PHE A 356 18.48 -2.97 29.04
C PHE A 356 17.60 -4.19 28.78
N GLU A 357 17.44 -4.56 27.50
CA GLU A 357 16.62 -5.73 27.09
C GLU A 357 17.52 -6.90 26.69
N ILE A 358 17.15 -8.11 27.17
CA ILE A 358 17.74 -9.36 26.64
C ILE A 358 16.68 -10.13 25.88
N GLN A 359 17.08 -10.64 24.69
CA GLN A 359 16.28 -11.50 23.83
C GLN A 359 16.93 -12.87 23.75
N ILE A 360 16.19 -13.93 24.14
CA ILE A 360 16.70 -15.30 24.16
C ILE A 360 15.88 -16.14 23.18
N ARG A 361 16.55 -16.88 22.27
CA ARG A 361 15.90 -17.70 21.26
C ARG A 361 16.82 -18.80 20.74
N THR A 362 16.25 -19.85 20.12
CA THR A 362 17.06 -20.87 19.47
C THR A 362 17.59 -20.41 18.11
N LYS A 363 18.58 -21.14 17.57
CA LYS A 363 19.10 -20.92 16.20
C LYS A 363 18.00 -20.98 15.14
N GLU A 364 17.03 -21.90 15.27
CA GLU A 364 15.90 -22.02 14.37
C GLU A 364 14.94 -20.82 14.48
N MET A 365 14.60 -20.42 15.73
CA MET A 365 13.79 -19.23 15.98
C MET A 365 14.47 -17.95 15.48
N HIS A 366 15.81 -17.91 15.55
CA HIS A 366 16.59 -16.80 15.02
C HIS A 366 16.45 -16.69 13.50
N LYS A 367 16.60 -17.79 12.77
CA LYS A 367 16.38 -17.83 11.34
C LYS A 367 14.97 -17.40 10.96
N THR A 368 13.97 -17.96 11.65
CA THR A 368 12.55 -17.58 11.41
C THR A 368 12.30 -16.10 11.69
N ALA A 369 12.92 -15.53 12.74
CA ALA A 369 12.75 -14.12 13.09
C ALA A 369 13.44 -13.16 12.10
N GLU A 370 14.53 -13.54 11.44
CA GLU A 370 15.25 -12.70 10.47
C GLU A 370 14.70 -12.86 9.05
N TYR A 371 14.44 -14.11 8.61
CA TYR A 371 14.08 -14.43 7.23
C TYR A 371 12.58 -14.73 7.04
N GLY A 372 11.81 -14.90 8.14
CA GLY A 372 10.37 -15.14 8.08
C GLY A 372 10.02 -16.39 7.27
N ILE A 373 9.06 -16.23 6.36
CA ILE A 373 8.61 -17.33 5.50
C ILE A 373 9.73 -17.86 4.59
N ALA A 374 10.71 -17.04 4.22
CA ALA A 374 11.84 -17.44 3.38
C ALA A 374 12.70 -18.53 4.04
N ALA A 375 12.81 -18.57 5.38
CA ALA A 375 13.58 -19.57 6.11
C ALA A 375 13.13 -21.02 5.85
N HIS A 376 11.92 -21.24 5.37
CA HIS A 376 11.33 -22.56 5.17
C HIS A 376 11.50 -23.12 3.75
N TRP A 377 11.87 -22.30 2.76
CA TRP A 377 12.05 -22.75 1.38
C TRP A 377 13.22 -23.71 1.19
N LYS A 378 14.25 -23.63 2.04
CA LYS A 378 15.41 -24.54 2.04
C LYS A 378 15.05 -26.00 2.29
N TYR A 379 13.96 -26.29 3.00
CA TYR A 379 13.55 -27.67 3.36
C TYR A 379 12.72 -28.37 2.29
N LYS A 380 12.24 -27.67 1.25
CA LYS A 380 11.42 -28.26 0.16
C LYS A 380 12.22 -29.19 -0.76
N GLU A 381 13.54 -29.10 -0.79
CA GLU A 381 14.39 -29.94 -1.65
C GLU A 381 14.64 -31.34 -1.06
N SER A 382 14.27 -31.62 0.20
CA SER A 382 14.37 -32.96 0.81
C SER A 382 13.01 -33.68 0.76
N GLU A 383 12.96 -34.89 0.19
CA GLU A 383 11.72 -35.69 0.01
C GLU A 383 10.97 -36.00 1.31
N ASP A 384 11.65 -36.11 2.46
CA ASP A 384 11.02 -36.32 3.78
C ASP A 384 10.35 -35.07 4.37
N GLY A 385 10.66 -33.89 3.86
CA GLY A 385 10.12 -32.60 4.36
C GLY A 385 8.71 -32.25 3.85
N LYS A 386 8.28 -32.78 2.72
CA LYS A 386 7.08 -32.30 2.00
C LYS A 386 5.78 -32.38 2.81
N LYS A 387 5.53 -33.45 3.55
CA LYS A 387 4.22 -33.63 4.26
C LYS A 387 4.06 -32.82 5.55
N SER A 388 5.15 -32.55 6.28
CA SER A 388 5.08 -31.76 7.53
C SER A 388 5.12 -30.26 7.29
N VAL A 389 5.66 -29.83 6.14
CA VAL A 389 5.79 -28.44 5.72
C VAL A 389 4.46 -27.92 5.20
N GLU A 390 3.69 -28.70 4.42
CA GLU A 390 2.41 -28.29 3.84
C GLU A 390 1.38 -27.84 4.89
N ALA A 391 1.24 -28.57 6.00
CA ALA A 391 0.27 -28.20 7.05
C ALA A 391 0.66 -26.90 7.77
N LYS A 392 1.95 -26.67 8.03
CA LYS A 392 2.45 -25.43 8.66
C LYS A 392 2.43 -24.24 7.70
N GLU A 393 2.66 -24.45 6.40
CA GLU A 393 2.51 -23.42 5.36
C GLU A 393 1.05 -23.02 5.19
N GLU A 394 0.12 -23.97 5.27
CA GLU A 394 -1.32 -23.70 5.18
C GLU A 394 -1.82 -22.76 6.27
N GLU A 395 -1.33 -22.91 7.50
CA GLU A 395 -1.68 -22.02 8.61
C GLU A 395 -1.08 -20.61 8.41
N LYS A 396 0.18 -20.54 7.93
CA LYS A 396 0.89 -19.27 7.65
C LYS A 396 0.25 -18.43 6.56
N LEU A 397 -0.37 -19.06 5.57
CA LEU A 397 -1.05 -18.39 4.45
C LEU A 397 -2.55 -18.16 4.70
N SER A 398 -3.06 -18.53 5.87
CA SER A 398 -4.49 -18.35 6.22
C SER A 398 -4.93 -16.88 6.09
N TRP A 399 -4.08 -15.93 6.48
CA TRP A 399 -4.33 -14.50 6.32
C TRP A 399 -4.43 -14.06 4.85
N LEU A 400 -3.64 -14.66 3.96
CA LEU A 400 -3.71 -14.37 2.53
C LEU A 400 -5.03 -14.86 1.93
N ARG A 401 -5.49 -16.06 2.33
CA ARG A 401 -6.82 -16.56 1.97
C ARG A 401 -7.92 -15.62 2.45
N GLN A 402 -7.79 -15.09 3.66
CA GLN A 402 -8.74 -14.12 4.22
C GLN A 402 -8.77 -12.81 3.40
N ILE A 403 -7.62 -12.28 2.97
CA ILE A 403 -7.57 -11.11 2.09
C ILE A 403 -8.21 -11.41 0.73
N LEU A 404 -8.00 -12.60 0.17
CA LEU A 404 -8.64 -13.01 -1.07
C LEU A 404 -10.17 -13.15 -0.94
N GLU A 405 -10.66 -13.65 0.21
CA GLU A 405 -12.10 -13.65 0.53
C GLU A 405 -12.63 -12.20 0.57
N TRP A 406 -11.94 -11.28 1.25
CA TRP A 406 -12.32 -9.87 1.28
C TRP A 406 -12.35 -9.25 -0.12
N GLN A 407 -11.36 -9.57 -0.95
CA GLN A 407 -11.32 -9.10 -2.33
C GLN A 407 -12.53 -9.55 -3.16
N ARG A 408 -12.99 -10.80 -2.97
CA ARG A 408 -14.18 -11.32 -3.65
C ARG A 408 -15.48 -10.70 -3.14
N ASP A 409 -15.51 -10.39 -1.84
CA ASP A 409 -16.72 -9.95 -1.15
C ASP A 409 -16.92 -8.44 -1.20
N MET A 410 -15.85 -7.67 -1.45
CA MET A 410 -15.86 -6.22 -1.41
C MET A 410 -15.58 -5.63 -2.79
N SER A 411 -16.54 -4.84 -3.26
CA SER A 411 -16.40 -4.05 -4.50
C SER A 411 -16.00 -2.59 -4.25
N ASP A 412 -16.17 -2.09 -3.00
CA ASP A 412 -15.71 -0.74 -2.64
C ASP A 412 -14.21 -0.76 -2.34
N ASN A 413 -13.46 -0.04 -3.16
CA ASN A 413 -12.02 0.08 -3.06
C ASN A 413 -11.53 0.80 -1.79
N ARG A 414 -12.33 1.73 -1.25
CA ARG A 414 -12.01 2.43 0.01
C ARG A 414 -12.17 1.51 1.21
N GLU A 415 -13.27 0.76 1.24
CA GLU A 415 -13.53 -0.21 2.30
C GLU A 415 -12.45 -1.30 2.32
N PHE A 416 -12.09 -1.84 1.15
CA PHE A 416 -11.00 -2.81 1.00
C PHE A 416 -9.66 -2.27 1.50
N LEU A 417 -9.27 -1.05 1.12
CA LEU A 417 -8.02 -0.42 1.58
C LEU A 417 -8.01 -0.17 3.09
N ASN A 418 -9.13 0.27 3.67
CA ASN A 418 -9.22 0.52 5.10
C ASN A 418 -9.13 -0.78 5.92
N LEU A 419 -9.77 -1.84 5.45
CA LEU A 419 -9.67 -3.16 6.07
C LEU A 419 -8.26 -3.72 5.97
N LEU A 420 -7.64 -3.59 4.80
CA LEU A 420 -6.27 -4.02 4.58
C LEU A 420 -5.28 -3.28 5.47
N LYS A 421 -5.39 -1.95 5.57
CA LYS A 421 -4.55 -1.13 6.47
C LYS A 421 -4.75 -1.52 7.93
N GLY A 422 -5.99 -1.78 8.33
CA GLY A 422 -6.30 -2.24 9.69
C GLY A 422 -5.75 -3.63 10.00
N ASP A 423 -5.73 -4.55 9.03
CA ASP A 423 -5.18 -5.89 9.21
C ASP A 423 -3.64 -5.92 9.12
N LEU A 424 -3.06 -5.04 8.31
CA LEU A 424 -1.60 -4.89 8.21
C LEU A 424 -0.99 -4.14 9.41
N ASP A 425 -1.80 -3.45 10.24
CA ASP A 425 -1.32 -2.78 11.44
C ASP A 425 -1.08 -3.77 12.58
N LEU A 426 0.02 -4.51 12.48
CA LEU A 426 0.51 -5.49 13.46
C LEU A 426 1.08 -4.83 14.75
N PHE A 427 0.97 -3.52 14.87
CA PHE A 427 1.42 -2.77 16.07
C PHE A 427 0.30 -2.53 17.08
N ALA A 428 -0.95 -2.87 16.73
CA ALA A 428 -1.99 -2.97 17.75
C ALA A 428 -1.53 -4.01 18.77
N GLU A 429 -1.44 -3.63 20.03
CA GLU A 429 -1.15 -4.56 21.12
C GLU A 429 -2.25 -5.62 21.10
N ASP A 430 -1.88 -6.90 20.99
CA ASP A 430 -2.82 -7.99 21.09
C ASP A 430 -3.16 -8.27 22.55
N VAL A 431 -4.40 -8.62 22.82
CA VAL A 431 -4.83 -9.19 24.10
C VAL A 431 -4.98 -10.70 23.97
N TYR A 432 -4.41 -11.41 24.93
CA TYR A 432 -4.48 -12.86 25.02
C TYR A 432 -5.56 -13.26 26.02
N CYS A 433 -6.52 -14.05 25.55
CA CYS A 433 -7.64 -14.52 26.37
C CYS A 433 -7.84 -16.02 26.20
N PHE A 434 -8.59 -16.64 27.11
CA PHE A 434 -8.70 -18.09 27.21
C PHE A 434 -10.15 -18.54 26.95
N THR A 435 -10.28 -19.66 26.23
CA THR A 435 -11.54 -20.41 26.20
C THR A 435 -11.77 -21.09 27.54
N PRO A 436 -13.00 -21.56 27.86
CA PRO A 436 -13.26 -22.34 29.07
C PRO A 436 -12.39 -23.61 29.17
N ASN A 437 -11.94 -24.16 28.03
CA ASN A 437 -11.08 -25.32 27.95
C ASN A 437 -9.59 -25.01 28.14
N GLY A 438 -9.23 -23.71 28.22
CA GLY A 438 -7.85 -23.28 28.37
C GLY A 438 -7.10 -22.95 27.06
N ASP A 439 -7.77 -23.04 25.89
CA ASP A 439 -7.14 -22.66 24.62
C ASP A 439 -6.92 -21.14 24.59
N VAL A 440 -5.74 -20.73 24.18
CA VAL A 440 -5.37 -19.32 24.03
C VAL A 440 -5.90 -18.76 22.69
N LYS A 441 -6.51 -17.57 22.75
CA LYS A 441 -6.88 -16.77 21.58
C LYS A 441 -6.24 -15.39 21.69
N ASN A 442 -5.64 -14.92 20.62
CA ASN A 442 -5.14 -13.55 20.50
C ASN A 442 -6.14 -12.71 19.71
N LEU A 443 -6.39 -11.49 20.19
CA LEU A 443 -7.30 -10.52 19.58
C LEU A 443 -6.67 -9.13 19.62
N PRO A 444 -6.99 -8.23 18.67
CA PRO A 444 -6.57 -6.84 18.77
C PRO A 444 -7.02 -6.17 20.06
N ASN A 445 -6.19 -5.33 20.64
CA ASN A 445 -6.53 -4.58 21.85
C ASN A 445 -7.83 -3.76 21.66
N GLY A 446 -8.70 -3.79 22.67
CA GLY A 446 -10.03 -3.21 22.62
C GLY A 446 -11.09 -4.08 21.94
N SER A 447 -10.78 -5.34 21.62
CA SER A 447 -11.73 -6.34 21.17
C SER A 447 -12.79 -6.65 22.21
N THR A 448 -13.93 -7.14 21.74
CA THR A 448 -15.12 -7.43 22.54
C THR A 448 -15.41 -8.94 22.55
N PRO A 449 -16.30 -9.43 23.43
CA PRO A 449 -16.76 -10.82 23.39
C PRO A 449 -17.35 -11.26 22.04
N VAL A 450 -17.85 -10.32 21.24
CA VAL A 450 -18.30 -10.60 19.87
C VAL A 450 -17.10 -10.97 18.99
N ASP A 451 -15.99 -10.22 19.07
CA ASP A 451 -14.74 -10.55 18.36
C ASP A 451 -14.25 -11.95 18.74
N PHE A 452 -14.26 -12.27 20.04
CA PHE A 452 -13.87 -13.57 20.56
C PHE A 452 -14.77 -14.71 20.05
N ALA A 453 -16.09 -14.49 19.98
CA ALA A 453 -17.04 -15.48 19.49
C ALA A 453 -16.75 -15.86 18.01
N TYR A 454 -16.47 -14.86 17.16
CA TYR A 454 -16.08 -15.09 15.76
C TYR A 454 -14.67 -15.67 15.61
N ALA A 455 -13.76 -15.40 16.55
CA ALA A 455 -12.43 -16.01 16.58
C ALA A 455 -12.45 -17.50 16.98
N ILE A 456 -13.49 -17.95 17.70
CA ILE A 456 -13.71 -19.39 17.96
C ILE A 456 -14.24 -20.05 16.67
N HIS A 457 -15.43 -19.61 16.25
CA HIS A 457 -16.09 -20.16 15.05
C HIS A 457 -17.23 -19.26 14.58
N THR A 458 -17.43 -19.13 13.26
CA THR A 458 -18.52 -18.31 12.69
C THR A 458 -19.90 -18.67 13.23
N ALA A 459 -20.17 -19.99 13.44
CA ALA A 459 -21.46 -20.43 13.96
C ALA A 459 -21.66 -20.01 15.44
N VAL A 460 -20.59 -19.91 16.24
CA VAL A 460 -20.64 -19.42 17.62
C VAL A 460 -20.97 -17.92 17.62
N GLY A 461 -20.30 -17.14 16.78
CA GLY A 461 -20.59 -15.73 16.60
C GLY A 461 -22.03 -15.46 16.17
N ASN A 462 -22.51 -16.18 15.15
CA ASN A 462 -23.87 -16.00 14.62
C ASN A 462 -24.98 -16.40 15.63
N LYS A 463 -24.68 -17.30 16.56
CA LYS A 463 -25.64 -17.78 17.58
C LYS A 463 -25.44 -17.14 18.96
N MET A 464 -24.50 -16.21 19.10
CA MET A 464 -24.20 -15.54 20.37
C MET A 464 -25.38 -14.73 20.87
N VAL A 465 -25.69 -14.87 22.17
CA VAL A 465 -26.70 -14.09 22.88
C VAL A 465 -26.10 -13.34 24.08
N GLY A 466 -24.90 -13.68 24.50
CA GLY A 466 -24.19 -13.04 25.60
C GLY A 466 -22.83 -13.66 25.87
N ALA A 467 -22.13 -13.16 26.87
CA ALA A 467 -20.85 -13.70 27.31
C ALA A 467 -20.65 -13.62 28.83
N ARG A 468 -19.83 -14.53 29.35
CA ARG A 468 -19.25 -14.45 30.68
C ARG A 468 -17.76 -14.28 30.61
N VAL A 469 -17.22 -13.37 31.39
CA VAL A 469 -15.80 -13.16 31.57
C VAL A 469 -15.44 -13.47 33.03
N ASN A 470 -14.50 -14.37 33.22
CA ASN A 470 -14.08 -14.84 34.55
C ASN A 470 -15.27 -15.30 35.42
N GLY A 471 -16.25 -15.97 34.79
CA GLY A 471 -17.47 -16.48 35.43
C GLY A 471 -18.59 -15.46 35.61
N LYS A 472 -18.38 -14.15 35.38
CA LYS A 472 -19.38 -13.08 35.50
C LYS A 472 -19.98 -12.71 34.16
N LEU A 473 -21.30 -12.52 34.10
CA LEU A 473 -21.98 -12.02 32.91
C LEU A 473 -21.52 -10.58 32.64
N VAL A 474 -21.17 -10.30 31.37
CA VAL A 474 -20.72 -8.99 30.94
C VAL A 474 -21.55 -8.48 29.76
N ASN A 475 -21.49 -7.16 29.50
CA ASN A 475 -22.07 -6.57 28.30
C ASN A 475 -21.28 -7.00 27.06
N ILE A 476 -21.93 -6.99 25.90
CA ILE A 476 -21.33 -7.38 24.62
C ILE A 476 -20.22 -6.42 24.16
N ASP A 477 -20.20 -5.19 24.65
CA ASP A 477 -19.20 -4.14 24.37
C ASP A 477 -18.04 -4.13 25.38
N TYR A 478 -18.01 -5.07 26.33
CA TYR A 478 -16.90 -5.24 27.27
C TYR A 478 -15.56 -5.31 26.53
N LYS A 479 -14.55 -4.60 27.04
CA LYS A 479 -13.20 -4.62 26.47
C LYS A 479 -12.37 -5.70 27.13
N ILE A 480 -12.04 -6.73 26.35
CA ILE A 480 -11.28 -7.89 26.78
C ILE A 480 -9.89 -7.46 27.28
N GLN A 481 -9.48 -8.01 28.43
CA GLN A 481 -8.19 -7.78 29.06
C GLN A 481 -7.31 -9.03 28.92
N ASN A 482 -5.98 -8.84 29.02
CA ASN A 482 -5.05 -9.96 29.06
C ASN A 482 -5.35 -10.91 30.22
N GLY A 483 -5.45 -12.20 29.92
CA GLY A 483 -5.73 -13.25 30.90
C GLY A 483 -7.22 -13.54 31.14
N ASP A 484 -8.14 -12.80 30.50
CA ASP A 484 -9.57 -13.05 30.62
C ASP A 484 -9.94 -14.46 30.11
N ARG A 485 -10.71 -15.20 30.93
CA ARG A 485 -11.35 -16.46 30.55
C ARG A 485 -12.77 -16.19 30.09
N ILE A 486 -13.04 -16.44 28.81
CA ILE A 486 -14.29 -16.01 28.14
C ILE A 486 -15.14 -17.21 27.75
N GLU A 487 -16.37 -17.22 28.20
CA GLU A 487 -17.40 -18.19 27.83
C GLU A 487 -18.48 -17.48 26.99
N ILE A 488 -18.74 -17.97 25.78
CA ILE A 488 -19.78 -17.42 24.88
C ILE A 488 -21.08 -18.18 25.10
N LEU A 489 -22.13 -17.44 25.42
CA LEU A 489 -23.49 -17.99 25.55
C LEU A 489 -24.17 -17.96 24.18
N THR A 490 -24.60 -19.12 23.71
CA THR A 490 -25.25 -19.28 22.40
C THR A 490 -26.70 -19.77 22.56
N SER A 491 -27.58 -19.41 21.62
CA SER A 491 -28.96 -19.89 21.54
C SER A 491 -29.26 -20.42 20.14
N GLN A 492 -29.99 -21.52 20.06
CA GLN A 492 -30.50 -22.04 18.79
C GLN A 492 -31.53 -21.09 18.17
N ASN A 493 -32.25 -20.32 18.99
CA ASN A 493 -33.28 -19.37 18.55
C ASN A 493 -32.71 -17.97 18.25
N SER A 494 -31.38 -17.81 18.21
CA SER A 494 -30.75 -16.55 17.84
C SER A 494 -31.12 -16.18 16.39
N LYS A 495 -31.54 -14.92 16.18
CA LYS A 495 -31.84 -14.36 14.85
C LYS A 495 -30.58 -13.95 14.06
N GLY A 496 -29.40 -14.30 14.55
CA GLY A 496 -28.12 -13.89 13.96
C GLY A 496 -27.54 -12.61 14.62
N PRO A 497 -26.43 -12.07 14.06
CA PRO A 497 -25.77 -10.87 14.57
C PRO A 497 -26.64 -9.62 14.40
N SER A 498 -26.51 -8.65 15.33
CA SER A 498 -27.08 -7.31 15.16
C SER A 498 -26.17 -6.45 14.29
N ARG A 499 -26.73 -5.49 13.52
CA ARG A 499 -25.95 -4.49 12.78
C ARG A 499 -25.12 -3.58 13.72
N ASP A 500 -25.62 -3.33 14.92
CA ASP A 500 -24.93 -2.53 15.93
C ASP A 500 -23.59 -3.14 16.35
N TRP A 501 -23.43 -4.47 16.19
CA TRP A 501 -22.17 -5.14 16.48
C TRP A 501 -21.01 -4.64 15.62
N LEU A 502 -21.30 -4.20 14.39
CA LEU A 502 -20.27 -3.63 13.50
C LEU A 502 -19.57 -2.39 14.09
N SER A 503 -20.26 -1.66 14.95
CA SER A 503 -19.71 -0.46 15.60
C SER A 503 -18.79 -0.80 16.79
N ILE A 504 -19.00 -1.93 17.46
CA ILE A 504 -18.28 -2.31 18.69
C ILE A 504 -17.11 -3.28 18.42
N VAL A 505 -17.19 -4.10 17.36
CA VAL A 505 -16.14 -5.06 17.02
C VAL A 505 -14.88 -4.38 16.48
N LYS A 506 -13.73 -4.93 16.86
CA LYS A 506 -12.41 -4.45 16.43
C LYS A 506 -11.80 -5.35 15.36
N SER A 507 -11.95 -6.68 15.48
CA SER A 507 -11.34 -7.63 14.57
C SER A 507 -11.98 -7.56 13.18
N THR A 508 -11.13 -7.57 12.17
CA THR A 508 -11.54 -7.59 10.76
C THR A 508 -12.32 -8.87 10.44
N GLN A 509 -11.95 -9.99 11.10
CA GLN A 509 -12.65 -11.26 10.98
C GLN A 509 -14.12 -11.15 11.40
N ALA A 510 -14.41 -10.58 12.58
CA ALA A 510 -15.78 -10.41 13.06
C ALA A 510 -16.58 -9.50 12.11
N LYS A 511 -16.02 -8.36 11.71
CA LYS A 511 -16.67 -7.43 10.75
C LYS A 511 -17.04 -8.13 9.44
N THR A 512 -16.10 -8.86 8.86
CA THR A 512 -16.32 -9.59 7.60
C THR A 512 -17.41 -10.67 7.73
N LYS A 513 -17.34 -11.49 8.80
CA LYS A 513 -18.32 -12.58 9.01
C LYS A 513 -19.72 -12.05 9.31
N ILE A 514 -19.84 -10.94 10.05
CA ILE A 514 -21.12 -10.27 10.27
C ILE A 514 -21.69 -9.74 8.94
N ASN A 515 -20.88 -9.04 8.13
CA ASN A 515 -21.31 -8.56 6.82
C ASN A 515 -21.69 -9.70 5.86
N GLN A 516 -20.92 -10.80 5.84
CA GLN A 516 -21.26 -12.00 5.06
C GLN A 516 -22.61 -12.61 5.46
N TRP A 517 -22.91 -12.64 6.79
CA TRP A 517 -24.17 -13.12 7.29
C TRP A 517 -25.34 -12.26 6.78
N PHE A 518 -25.22 -10.93 6.89
CA PHE A 518 -26.23 -10.01 6.37
C PHE A 518 -26.43 -10.13 4.85
N LYS A 519 -25.33 -10.26 4.09
CA LYS A 519 -25.42 -10.49 2.64
C LYS A 519 -26.19 -11.76 2.29
N LYS A 520 -25.99 -12.84 3.06
CA LYS A 520 -26.64 -14.12 2.83
C LYS A 520 -28.11 -14.09 3.24
N GLU A 521 -28.41 -13.57 4.42
CA GLU A 521 -29.77 -13.58 5.00
C GLU A 521 -30.73 -12.69 4.19
N PHE A 522 -30.28 -11.54 3.73
CA PHE A 522 -31.10 -10.61 2.94
C PHE A 522 -30.85 -10.72 1.43
N LYS A 523 -30.36 -11.87 0.95
CA LYS A 523 -30.02 -12.05 -0.47
C LYS A 523 -31.21 -11.75 -1.38
N GLU A 524 -32.38 -12.30 -1.07
CA GLU A 524 -33.59 -12.13 -1.90
C GLU A 524 -34.09 -10.68 -1.92
N GLU A 525 -34.13 -10.02 -0.77
CA GLU A 525 -34.49 -8.60 -0.67
C GLU A 525 -33.50 -7.72 -1.44
N ASN A 526 -32.22 -8.02 -1.33
CA ASN A 526 -31.17 -7.31 -2.05
C ASN A 526 -31.28 -7.54 -3.58
N ILE A 527 -31.69 -8.71 -4.05
CA ILE A 527 -31.94 -8.98 -5.48
C ILE A 527 -33.07 -8.07 -5.98
N VAL A 528 -34.19 -7.99 -5.26
CA VAL A 528 -35.33 -7.14 -5.63
C VAL A 528 -34.91 -5.69 -5.70
N ARG A 529 -34.27 -5.19 -4.64
CA ARG A 529 -33.74 -3.82 -4.57
C ARG A 529 -32.74 -3.53 -5.68
N GLY A 530 -31.82 -4.47 -5.97
CA GLY A 530 -30.84 -4.33 -7.05
C GLY A 530 -31.49 -4.25 -8.43
N LYS A 531 -32.56 -5.01 -8.69
CA LYS A 531 -33.34 -4.89 -9.93
C LYS A 531 -33.97 -3.52 -10.08
N GLU A 532 -34.57 -2.98 -9.02
CA GLU A 532 -35.18 -1.64 -9.01
C GLU A 532 -34.13 -0.53 -9.24
N MET A 533 -32.98 -0.62 -8.58
CA MET A 533 -31.87 0.32 -8.74
C MET A 533 -31.35 0.31 -10.18
N LEU A 534 -31.14 -0.87 -10.76
CA LEU A 534 -30.67 -1.03 -12.15
C LEU A 534 -31.68 -0.44 -13.14
N ALA A 535 -32.97 -0.74 -12.97
CA ALA A 535 -34.04 -0.23 -13.83
C ALA A 535 -34.13 1.30 -13.76
N THR A 536 -34.06 1.87 -12.55
CA THR A 536 -34.10 3.31 -12.32
C THR A 536 -32.93 4.02 -12.98
N TYR A 537 -31.72 3.48 -12.83
CA TYR A 537 -30.52 4.03 -13.42
C TYR A 537 -30.52 3.94 -14.96
N CYS A 538 -30.95 2.81 -15.54
CA CYS A 538 -31.11 2.65 -16.99
C CYS A 538 -32.09 3.70 -17.54
N LYS A 539 -33.24 3.87 -16.89
CA LYS A 539 -34.27 4.87 -17.29
C LYS A 539 -33.69 6.30 -17.23
N ALA A 540 -32.96 6.64 -16.18
CA ALA A 540 -32.28 7.92 -16.02
C ALA A 540 -31.22 8.20 -17.09
N LYS A 541 -30.60 7.16 -17.65
CA LYS A 541 -29.60 7.24 -18.72
C LYS A 541 -30.17 7.09 -20.13
N GLY A 542 -31.49 6.89 -20.27
CA GLY A 542 -32.15 6.71 -21.56
C GLY A 542 -31.97 5.35 -22.22
N PHE A 543 -31.54 4.35 -21.46
CA PHE A 543 -31.41 2.96 -21.93
C PHE A 543 -32.68 2.15 -21.64
N VAL A 544 -33.03 1.28 -22.59
CA VAL A 544 -34.06 0.28 -22.38
C VAL A 544 -33.40 -0.95 -21.75
N LEU A 545 -33.82 -1.29 -20.53
CA LEU A 545 -33.18 -2.36 -19.74
C LEU A 545 -33.20 -3.71 -20.47
N SER A 546 -34.29 -4.06 -21.19
CA SER A 546 -34.41 -5.32 -21.94
C SER A 546 -33.34 -5.47 -23.03
N ASP A 547 -32.89 -4.36 -23.65
CA ASP A 547 -31.91 -4.39 -24.72
C ASP A 547 -30.49 -4.65 -24.20
N LEU A 548 -30.22 -4.21 -22.96
CA LEU A 548 -28.95 -4.40 -22.27
C LEU A 548 -28.87 -5.77 -21.58
N MET A 549 -30.00 -6.37 -21.19
CA MET A 549 -30.07 -7.62 -20.43
C MET A 549 -30.04 -8.89 -21.32
N LYS A 550 -29.25 -8.86 -22.40
CA LYS A 550 -29.03 -10.05 -23.22
C LYS A 550 -28.03 -11.01 -22.54
N PRO A 551 -28.24 -12.32 -22.61
CA PRO A 551 -27.35 -13.31 -21.96
C PRO A 551 -25.87 -13.10 -22.24
N LYS A 552 -25.51 -12.77 -23.48
CA LYS A 552 -24.14 -12.50 -23.92
C LYS A 552 -23.50 -11.34 -23.12
N TYR A 553 -24.21 -10.24 -22.93
CA TYR A 553 -23.68 -9.05 -22.21
C TYR A 553 -23.63 -9.30 -20.69
N MET A 554 -24.64 -10.01 -20.18
CA MET A 554 -24.71 -10.41 -18.77
C MET A 554 -23.52 -11.31 -18.41
N GLN A 555 -23.17 -12.26 -19.27
CA GLN A 555 -22.03 -13.16 -19.05
C GLN A 555 -20.71 -12.39 -18.98
N ILE A 556 -20.47 -11.42 -19.87
CA ILE A 556 -19.26 -10.60 -19.86
C ILE A 556 -19.14 -9.77 -18.57
N VAL A 557 -20.28 -9.29 -18.04
CA VAL A 557 -20.30 -8.58 -16.76
C VAL A 557 -20.04 -9.54 -15.60
N GLN A 558 -20.61 -10.76 -15.63
CA GLN A 558 -20.37 -11.80 -14.63
C GLN A 558 -18.88 -12.19 -14.57
N GLU A 559 -18.27 -12.44 -15.72
CA GLU A 559 -16.84 -12.77 -15.83
C GLU A 559 -15.94 -11.63 -15.33
N LYS A 560 -16.26 -10.39 -15.71
CA LYS A 560 -15.48 -9.21 -15.29
C LYS A 560 -15.48 -9.00 -13.78
N TYR A 561 -16.62 -9.20 -13.12
CA TYR A 561 -16.75 -8.99 -11.68
C TYR A 561 -16.63 -10.30 -10.86
N GLY A 562 -16.40 -11.44 -11.51
CA GLY A 562 -16.14 -12.73 -10.86
C GLY A 562 -17.39 -13.36 -10.19
N PHE A 563 -18.61 -13.05 -10.65
CA PHE A 563 -19.84 -13.61 -10.15
C PHE A 563 -20.29 -14.83 -10.97
N LYS A 564 -20.81 -15.87 -10.27
CA LYS A 564 -21.27 -17.09 -10.92
C LYS A 564 -22.63 -16.96 -11.59
N ASP A 565 -23.48 -16.09 -11.09
CA ASP A 565 -24.85 -15.88 -11.54
C ASP A 565 -25.24 -14.40 -11.49
N TRP A 566 -26.26 -14.02 -12.27
CA TRP A 566 -26.74 -12.65 -12.36
C TRP A 566 -27.46 -12.18 -11.08
N ASP A 567 -28.12 -13.09 -10.37
CA ASP A 567 -28.79 -12.75 -9.12
C ASP A 567 -27.78 -12.34 -8.04
N SER A 568 -26.58 -12.93 -8.06
CA SER A 568 -25.47 -12.48 -7.19
C SER A 568 -24.99 -11.07 -7.50
N ILE A 569 -24.98 -10.64 -8.78
CA ILE A 569 -24.70 -9.25 -9.17
C ILE A 569 -25.80 -8.33 -8.67
N LEU A 570 -27.07 -8.71 -8.84
CA LEU A 570 -28.20 -7.92 -8.36
C LEU A 570 -28.22 -7.81 -6.84
N ALA A 571 -27.92 -8.90 -6.13
CA ALA A 571 -27.76 -8.86 -4.68
C ALA A 571 -26.61 -7.94 -4.26
N ALA A 572 -25.48 -7.99 -4.97
CA ALA A 572 -24.34 -7.09 -4.73
C ALA A 572 -24.70 -5.62 -4.96
N LEU A 573 -25.49 -5.33 -5.99
CA LEU A 573 -26.03 -3.99 -6.26
C LEU A 573 -26.97 -3.53 -5.14
N GLY A 574 -27.91 -4.40 -4.73
CA GLY A 574 -28.94 -4.06 -3.72
C GLY A 574 -28.37 -3.77 -2.33
N HIS A 575 -27.26 -4.41 -1.92
CA HIS A 575 -26.60 -4.11 -0.66
C HIS A 575 -25.50 -3.04 -0.77
N GLY A 576 -25.30 -2.44 -1.98
CA GLY A 576 -24.31 -1.36 -2.21
C GLY A 576 -22.88 -1.84 -2.50
N GLY A 577 -22.68 -3.13 -2.74
CA GLY A 577 -21.40 -3.72 -3.08
C GLY A 577 -20.94 -3.44 -4.52
N LEU A 578 -21.87 -3.13 -5.44
CA LEU A 578 -21.64 -2.64 -6.80
C LEU A 578 -22.44 -1.33 -6.99
N LYS A 579 -21.96 -0.45 -7.87
CA LYS A 579 -22.69 0.75 -8.27
C LYS A 579 -23.41 0.51 -9.59
N GLU A 580 -24.61 1.08 -9.76
CA GLU A 580 -25.44 0.96 -10.95
C GLU A 580 -24.68 1.31 -12.23
N GLY A 581 -23.92 2.42 -12.16
CA GLY A 581 -23.13 2.91 -13.28
C GLY A 581 -22.04 1.95 -13.76
N GLN A 582 -21.48 1.14 -12.89
CA GLN A 582 -20.46 0.17 -13.25
C GLN A 582 -21.07 -0.95 -14.13
N ILE A 583 -22.25 -1.43 -13.77
CA ILE A 583 -22.95 -2.49 -14.48
C ILE A 583 -23.51 -1.95 -15.79
N VAL A 584 -24.28 -0.85 -15.74
CA VAL A 584 -24.97 -0.29 -16.92
C VAL A 584 -23.98 0.20 -17.97
N ASN A 585 -22.91 0.91 -17.58
CA ASN A 585 -21.92 1.37 -18.54
C ASN A 585 -21.24 0.19 -19.26
N ARG A 586 -20.96 -0.90 -18.55
CA ARG A 586 -20.36 -2.08 -19.17
C ARG A 586 -21.33 -2.79 -20.12
N LEU A 587 -22.57 -2.98 -19.71
CA LEU A 587 -23.62 -3.53 -20.59
C LEU A 587 -23.81 -2.65 -21.85
N ALA A 588 -23.81 -1.34 -21.69
CA ALA A 588 -23.95 -0.39 -22.79
C ALA A 588 -22.74 -0.39 -23.74
N GLU A 589 -21.51 -0.58 -23.22
CA GLU A 589 -20.32 -0.77 -24.05
C GLU A 589 -20.44 -1.98 -24.97
N GLU A 590 -20.86 -3.12 -24.42
CA GLU A 590 -21.02 -4.35 -25.20
C GLU A 590 -22.19 -4.26 -26.18
N TYR A 591 -23.31 -3.65 -25.76
CA TYR A 591 -24.43 -3.33 -26.65
C TYR A 591 -23.99 -2.45 -27.84
N SER A 592 -23.17 -1.43 -27.58
CA SER A 592 -22.66 -0.51 -28.60
C SER A 592 -21.71 -1.18 -29.57
N LYS A 593 -20.90 -2.16 -29.13
CA LYS A 593 -20.01 -2.96 -30.00
C LYS A 593 -20.81 -3.80 -31.00
N ASP A 594 -21.87 -4.48 -30.54
CA ASP A 594 -22.68 -5.33 -31.39
C ASP A 594 -23.58 -4.53 -32.36
N HIS A 595 -23.87 -3.25 -32.07
CA HIS A 595 -24.69 -2.38 -32.89
C HIS A 595 -23.88 -1.35 -33.68
N ARG A 596 -22.54 -1.37 -33.62
CA ARG A 596 -21.71 -0.65 -34.56
C ARG A 596 -21.85 -1.33 -35.93
N LYS A 597 -22.58 -0.67 -36.84
CA LYS A 597 -22.47 -0.97 -38.28
C LYS A 597 -21.00 -0.79 -38.65
N GLU A 598 -20.39 -1.84 -39.21
CA GLU A 598 -19.08 -1.74 -39.86
C GLU A 598 -19.18 -0.63 -40.92
N LEU A 599 -18.54 0.49 -40.66
CA LEU A 599 -18.32 1.53 -41.64
C LEU A 599 -17.20 0.99 -42.56
N THR A 600 -17.56 0.50 -43.72
CA THR A 600 -16.58 0.19 -44.79
C THR A 600 -15.93 1.50 -45.24
N ASP A 601 -14.64 1.43 -45.64
CA ASP A 601 -13.87 2.59 -46.07
C ASP A 601 -14.53 3.37 -47.22
N GLU A 602 -15.34 2.69 -48.06
CA GLU A 602 -16.15 3.32 -49.11
C GLU A 602 -17.27 4.23 -48.57
N SER A 603 -17.92 3.84 -47.46
CA SER A 603 -18.97 4.66 -46.85
C SER A 603 -18.44 5.91 -46.15
N VAL A 604 -17.18 5.90 -45.74
CA VAL A 604 -16.48 7.07 -45.15
C VAL A 604 -16.08 8.04 -46.26
N LEU A 605 -15.63 7.57 -47.42
CA LEU A 605 -15.28 8.40 -48.55
C LEU A 605 -16.50 9.08 -49.19
N GLU A 606 -17.66 8.40 -49.28
CA GLU A 606 -18.88 8.99 -49.78
C GLU A 606 -19.40 10.10 -48.85
N LYS A 607 -19.36 9.88 -47.51
CA LYS A 607 -19.76 10.90 -46.54
C LYS A 607 -18.85 12.11 -46.49
N VAL A 608 -17.56 11.94 -46.72
CA VAL A 608 -16.58 13.04 -46.83
C VAL A 608 -16.79 13.80 -48.15
N ALA A 609 -17.15 13.13 -49.24
CA ALA A 609 -17.48 13.79 -50.52
C ALA A 609 -18.83 14.55 -50.49
N GLU A 610 -19.84 14.07 -49.75
CA GLU A 610 -21.11 14.79 -49.55
C GLU A 610 -20.96 15.98 -48.60
N ALA A 611 -20.12 15.83 -47.52
CA ALA A 611 -19.86 16.93 -46.59
C ALA A 611 -19.10 18.09 -47.22
N ALA A 612 -18.34 17.86 -48.26
CA ALA A 612 -17.63 18.91 -49.03
C ALA A 612 -18.57 19.74 -49.91
N LYS A 613 -19.79 19.29 -50.19
CA LYS A 613 -20.78 19.98 -51.05
C LYS A 613 -21.85 20.80 -50.32
N ASN A 614 -22.00 20.61 -48.99
CA ASN A 614 -23.01 21.31 -48.21
C ASN A 614 -22.41 22.46 -47.40
N LYS A 615 -23.04 23.63 -47.53
CA LYS A 615 -22.78 24.88 -46.78
C LYS A 615 -22.68 24.61 -45.27
N VAL A 616 -21.70 25.26 -44.64
CA VAL A 616 -21.43 25.31 -43.20
C VAL A 616 -22.75 25.43 -42.42
N HIS A 617 -23.20 24.31 -41.86
CA HIS A 617 -24.22 24.29 -40.82
C HIS A 617 -23.57 24.50 -39.47
N ILE A 618 -23.95 25.54 -38.77
CA ILE A 618 -23.56 25.83 -37.40
C ILE A 618 -24.48 25.01 -36.48
N THR A 619 -23.96 23.96 -35.86
CA THR A 619 -24.74 23.15 -34.91
C THR A 619 -24.65 23.78 -33.52
N ARG A 620 -25.79 24.13 -32.95
CA ARG A 620 -25.94 24.70 -31.59
C ARG A 620 -25.83 23.56 -30.55
N SER A 621 -24.84 23.60 -29.70
CA SER A 621 -24.75 22.68 -28.55
C SER A 621 -25.61 23.21 -27.39
N LYS A 622 -26.22 22.31 -26.62
CA LYS A 622 -26.96 22.65 -25.38
C LYS A 622 -26.08 23.32 -24.29
N SER A 623 -24.79 23.44 -24.50
CA SER A 623 -23.80 24.01 -23.57
C SER A 623 -23.39 25.44 -23.85
N GLY A 624 -24.01 26.14 -24.84
CA GLY A 624 -23.71 27.54 -25.18
C GLY A 624 -22.32 27.75 -25.79
N ILE A 625 -21.77 26.77 -26.49
CA ILE A 625 -20.49 26.85 -27.18
C ILE A 625 -20.65 26.48 -28.64
N VAL A 626 -20.02 27.26 -29.50
CA VAL A 626 -19.93 27.02 -30.94
C VAL A 626 -18.52 26.49 -31.27
N VAL A 627 -18.47 25.33 -31.92
CA VAL A 627 -17.23 24.73 -32.40
C VAL A 627 -17.24 24.65 -33.91
N LYS A 628 -16.21 25.15 -34.58
CA LYS A 628 -16.13 25.15 -36.04
C LYS A 628 -15.74 23.77 -36.55
N GLY A 629 -16.66 23.12 -37.30
CA GLY A 629 -16.33 21.95 -38.14
C GLY A 629 -16.59 20.58 -37.55
N ILE A 630 -17.30 20.42 -36.45
CA ILE A 630 -17.63 19.11 -35.87
C ILE A 630 -19.10 19.14 -35.37
N ASP A 631 -19.92 18.26 -35.93
CA ASP A 631 -21.29 18.02 -35.49
C ASP A 631 -21.37 16.86 -34.52
N ASP A 632 -22.24 16.94 -33.48
CA ASP A 632 -22.60 15.86 -32.54
C ASP A 632 -21.47 15.33 -31.59
N MET A 633 -20.50 16.14 -31.22
CA MET A 633 -19.54 15.75 -30.21
C MET A 633 -19.94 16.22 -28.81
N ALA A 634 -19.87 15.32 -27.82
CA ALA A 634 -20.15 15.69 -26.42
C ALA A 634 -19.11 16.71 -25.93
N VAL A 635 -19.57 17.91 -25.56
CA VAL A 635 -18.74 19.01 -25.04
C VAL A 635 -18.79 19.01 -23.51
N ARG A 636 -17.64 19.13 -22.85
CA ARG A 636 -17.51 19.22 -21.39
C ARG A 636 -16.58 20.34 -21.00
N PHE A 637 -16.94 21.10 -19.96
CA PHE A 637 -16.02 22.05 -19.35
C PHE A 637 -14.93 21.37 -18.55
N SER A 638 -13.70 21.82 -18.72
CA SER A 638 -12.55 21.30 -18.00
C SER A 638 -12.55 21.79 -16.56
N ARG A 639 -12.34 20.88 -15.60
CA ARG A 639 -12.25 21.22 -14.18
C ARG A 639 -10.93 21.88 -13.77
N CYS A 640 -9.89 21.77 -14.59
CA CYS A 640 -8.57 22.35 -14.26
C CYS A 640 -8.54 23.87 -14.40
N CYS A 641 -9.44 24.50 -15.17
CA CYS A 641 -9.46 25.95 -15.37
C CYS A 641 -10.85 26.57 -15.28
N ASN A 642 -11.91 25.76 -15.14
CA ASN A 642 -13.31 26.18 -14.98
C ASN A 642 -13.66 27.39 -15.84
N PRO A 643 -13.73 27.25 -17.20
CA PRO A 643 -14.01 28.36 -18.11
C PRO A 643 -15.44 28.89 -17.92
N VAL A 644 -15.59 30.22 -17.92
CA VAL A 644 -16.87 30.90 -17.80
C VAL A 644 -17.11 31.76 -19.04
N PRO A 645 -18.38 32.08 -19.41
CA PRO A 645 -18.69 32.97 -20.55
C PRO A 645 -17.91 34.27 -20.50
N GLY A 646 -17.26 34.59 -21.63
CA GLY A 646 -16.35 35.75 -21.75
C GLY A 646 -14.87 35.44 -21.58
N ASP A 647 -14.50 34.23 -21.20
CA ASP A 647 -13.12 33.75 -21.27
C ASP A 647 -12.76 33.35 -22.72
N GLU A 648 -11.50 33.51 -23.09
CA GLU A 648 -10.98 32.90 -24.32
C GLU A 648 -10.84 31.41 -24.15
N ILE A 649 -11.48 30.61 -25.01
CA ILE A 649 -11.57 29.16 -24.85
C ILE A 649 -11.02 28.41 -26.06
N VAL A 650 -10.59 27.19 -25.81
CA VAL A 650 -10.12 26.23 -26.81
C VAL A 650 -10.67 24.85 -26.49
N GLY A 651 -11.08 24.12 -27.52
CA GLY A 651 -11.51 22.73 -27.42
C GLY A 651 -10.32 21.79 -27.55
N PHE A 652 -10.22 20.78 -26.66
CA PHE A 652 -9.25 19.72 -26.75
C PHE A 652 -9.98 18.38 -26.97
N ILE A 653 -9.67 17.69 -28.08
CA ILE A 653 -10.28 16.41 -28.42
C ILE A 653 -9.68 15.32 -27.54
N THR A 654 -10.51 14.71 -26.67
CA THR A 654 -10.10 13.61 -25.81
C THR A 654 -10.32 12.25 -26.50
N ARG A 655 -9.44 11.27 -26.24
CA ARG A 655 -9.58 9.92 -26.81
C ARG A 655 -10.82 9.23 -26.18
N GLY A 656 -11.91 9.11 -26.97
CA GLY A 656 -13.12 8.36 -26.58
C GLY A 656 -14.10 9.06 -25.63
N ARG A 657 -13.89 10.36 -25.23
CA ARG A 657 -14.75 11.07 -24.28
C ARG A 657 -15.32 12.39 -24.80
N GLY A 658 -15.22 12.67 -26.10
CA GLY A 658 -15.66 13.94 -26.67
C GLY A 658 -14.64 15.07 -26.51
N MET A 659 -15.09 16.30 -26.46
CA MET A 659 -14.27 17.51 -26.39
C MET A 659 -14.29 18.10 -24.97
N SER A 660 -13.11 18.47 -24.48
CA SER A 660 -12.95 19.23 -23.24
C SER A 660 -12.63 20.69 -23.55
N ILE A 661 -13.42 21.62 -23.03
CA ILE A 661 -13.22 23.06 -23.21
C ILE A 661 -12.33 23.58 -22.09
N HIS A 662 -11.24 24.20 -22.49
CA HIS A 662 -10.29 24.85 -21.61
C HIS A 662 -10.19 26.34 -21.90
N ARG A 663 -9.70 27.11 -20.96
CA ARG A 663 -9.22 28.48 -21.21
C ARG A 663 -7.91 28.39 -21.98
N THR A 664 -7.65 29.39 -22.83
CA THR A 664 -6.38 29.46 -23.61
C THR A 664 -5.14 29.64 -22.74
N ASP A 665 -5.29 30.26 -21.55
CA ASP A 665 -4.24 30.46 -20.54
C ASP A 665 -4.10 29.29 -19.54
N CYS A 666 -4.78 28.16 -19.76
CA CYS A 666 -4.68 26.99 -18.90
C CYS A 666 -3.30 26.33 -18.98
N VAL A 667 -2.68 26.06 -17.84
CA VAL A 667 -1.34 25.41 -17.75
C VAL A 667 -1.31 24.09 -18.53
N ASN A 668 -2.39 23.30 -18.48
CA ASN A 668 -2.49 22.04 -19.22
C ASN A 668 -2.57 22.22 -20.75
N ILE A 669 -2.99 23.38 -21.22
CA ILE A 669 -3.01 23.72 -22.66
C ILE A 669 -1.67 24.31 -23.11
N ILE A 670 -1.07 25.16 -22.26
CA ILE A 670 0.21 25.80 -22.57
C ILE A 670 1.34 24.77 -22.70
N HIS A 671 1.33 23.72 -21.86
CA HIS A 671 2.40 22.69 -21.80
C HIS A 671 2.11 21.46 -22.68
N LEU A 672 1.15 21.52 -23.60
CA LEU A 672 0.91 20.43 -24.55
C LEU A 672 2.12 20.22 -25.49
N SER A 673 2.46 18.94 -25.72
CA SER A 673 3.45 18.55 -26.74
C SER A 673 2.95 18.92 -28.16
N GLU A 674 3.88 19.05 -29.13
CA GLU A 674 3.51 19.36 -30.53
C GLU A 674 2.50 18.36 -31.12
N ALA A 675 2.65 17.08 -30.80
CA ALA A 675 1.72 16.03 -31.24
C ALA A 675 0.30 16.18 -30.62
N GLU A 676 0.20 16.72 -29.42
CA GLU A 676 -1.08 16.95 -28.75
C GLU A 676 -1.72 18.27 -29.15
N ARG A 677 -0.95 19.27 -29.56
CA ARG A 677 -1.48 20.54 -30.10
C ARG A 677 -2.29 20.34 -31.39
N ALA A 678 -1.99 19.30 -32.18
CA ALA A 678 -2.81 18.93 -33.34
C ALA A 678 -4.26 18.52 -32.98
N ARG A 679 -4.57 18.31 -31.70
CA ARG A 679 -5.90 17.95 -31.17
C ARG A 679 -6.66 19.16 -30.63
N LEU A 680 -6.11 20.36 -30.75
CA LEU A 680 -6.78 21.61 -30.38
C LEU A 680 -7.70 22.08 -31.50
N ILE A 681 -8.88 22.51 -31.13
CA ILE A 681 -9.91 23.07 -32.03
C ILE A 681 -10.37 24.42 -31.51
N SER A 682 -10.60 25.37 -32.40
CA SER A 682 -11.14 26.65 -32.06
C SER A 682 -12.59 26.52 -31.55
N ALA A 683 -12.81 27.02 -30.34
CA ALA A 683 -14.14 27.07 -29.69
C ALA A 683 -14.46 28.51 -29.28
N GLU A 684 -15.69 28.90 -29.44
CA GLU A 684 -16.19 30.26 -29.14
C GLU A 684 -17.47 30.15 -28.31
N TRP A 685 -17.68 31.10 -27.40
CA TRP A 685 -18.97 31.22 -26.69
C TRP A 685 -20.06 31.69 -27.64
N GLU A 686 -21.25 31.11 -27.54
CA GLU A 686 -22.45 31.59 -28.25
C GLU A 686 -22.83 32.94 -27.70
N LYS A 687 -23.13 33.89 -28.60
CA LYS A 687 -23.63 35.18 -28.16
C LYS A 687 -25.06 35.02 -27.62
N PRO A 688 -25.35 35.45 -26.37
CA PRO A 688 -26.71 35.37 -25.83
C PRO A 688 -27.67 36.16 -26.66
N GLU A 689 -28.79 35.55 -27.09
CA GLU A 689 -29.92 36.27 -27.63
C GLU A 689 -30.60 37.04 -26.47
N GLU A 690 -30.99 38.31 -26.71
CA GLU A 690 -31.69 39.15 -25.70
C GLU A 690 -32.92 38.41 -25.16
N GLY A 691 -32.89 38.01 -23.87
CA GLY A 691 -34.01 37.36 -23.17
C GLY A 691 -33.83 35.89 -22.80
N THR A 692 -32.71 35.25 -23.12
CA THR A 692 -32.40 33.87 -22.66
C THR A 692 -31.66 33.87 -21.32
N ASP A 693 -32.10 33.02 -20.41
CA ASP A 693 -31.51 32.83 -19.08
C ASP A 693 -30.04 32.41 -19.23
N THR A 694 -29.11 33.26 -18.80
CA THR A 694 -27.68 32.99 -18.83
C THR A 694 -27.38 31.89 -17.85
N GLY A 695 -26.88 30.74 -18.32
CA GLY A 695 -26.56 29.57 -17.51
C GLY A 695 -25.67 29.89 -16.31
N SER A 696 -25.70 29.03 -15.31
CA SER A 696 -24.90 29.13 -14.08
C SER A 696 -23.58 28.35 -14.21
N TYR A 697 -22.45 29.01 -14.01
CA TYR A 697 -21.10 28.45 -14.19
C TYR A 697 -20.32 28.48 -12.90
N LEU A 698 -19.60 27.38 -12.60
CA LEU A 698 -18.75 27.28 -11.42
C LEU A 698 -17.43 28.00 -11.69
N ALA A 699 -17.10 28.99 -10.87
CA ALA A 699 -15.80 29.64 -10.84
C ALA A 699 -15.08 29.29 -9.54
N GLU A 700 -13.77 29.03 -9.62
CA GLU A 700 -12.92 28.76 -8.46
C GLU A 700 -11.80 29.80 -8.39
N ILE A 701 -11.61 30.37 -7.18
CA ILE A 701 -10.55 31.31 -6.90
C ILE A 701 -9.69 30.81 -5.73
N LYS A 702 -8.43 31.21 -5.75
CA LYS A 702 -7.47 31.02 -4.66
C LYS A 702 -7.02 32.38 -4.17
N MET A 703 -7.29 32.67 -2.90
CA MET A 703 -6.99 33.94 -2.26
C MET A 703 -5.90 33.74 -1.22
N TYR A 704 -4.90 34.62 -1.25
CA TYR A 704 -3.84 34.71 -0.25
C TYR A 704 -4.10 35.95 0.62
N ALA A 705 -4.11 35.77 1.92
CA ALA A 705 -4.40 36.82 2.87
C ALA A 705 -3.58 36.70 4.15
N ASN A 706 -3.43 37.77 4.91
CA ASN A 706 -2.93 37.71 6.27
C ASN A 706 -4.04 37.12 7.16
N ASP A 707 -3.67 36.10 7.97
CA ASP A 707 -4.59 35.49 8.91
C ASP A 707 -4.97 36.48 10.00
N ARG A 708 -6.24 36.82 10.10
CA ARG A 708 -6.80 37.70 11.11
C ARG A 708 -8.20 37.30 11.51
N GLN A 709 -8.58 37.66 12.74
CA GLN A 709 -9.92 37.45 13.22
C GLN A 709 -10.94 38.22 12.36
N GLY A 710 -12.02 37.58 11.94
CA GLY A 710 -13.08 38.17 11.12
C GLY A 710 -12.87 38.09 9.60
N LEU A 711 -11.74 37.62 9.09
CA LEU A 711 -11.47 37.54 7.64
C LEU A 711 -12.57 36.77 6.88
N LEU A 712 -12.97 35.61 7.38
CA LEU A 712 -14.04 34.80 6.75
C LEU A 712 -15.42 35.50 6.82
N MET A 713 -15.67 36.23 7.89
CA MET A 713 -16.91 37.01 7.99
C MET A 713 -16.96 38.10 6.95
N ASP A 714 -15.88 38.84 6.72
CA ASP A 714 -15.79 39.88 5.71
C ASP A 714 -15.98 39.29 4.30
N MET A 715 -15.42 38.14 4.01
CA MET A 715 -15.61 37.42 2.74
C MET A 715 -17.08 36.99 2.56
N SER A 716 -17.66 36.37 3.58
CA SER A 716 -19.06 35.93 3.54
C SER A 716 -20.00 37.08 3.33
N LYS A 717 -19.70 38.28 3.88
CA LYS A 717 -20.44 39.48 3.67
C LYS A 717 -20.40 39.91 2.21
N VAL A 718 -19.26 39.87 1.56
CA VAL A 718 -19.12 40.19 0.13
C VAL A 718 -19.97 39.27 -0.74
N PHE A 719 -19.91 37.96 -0.51
CA PHE A 719 -20.69 36.98 -1.25
C PHE A 719 -22.21 37.20 -1.03
N THR A 720 -22.62 37.49 0.21
CA THR A 720 -24.02 37.74 0.54
C THR A 720 -24.53 39.06 -0.12
N GLU A 721 -23.74 40.15 -0.03
CA GLU A 721 -24.09 41.44 -0.65
C GLU A 721 -24.20 41.35 -2.18
N MET A 722 -23.44 40.47 -2.81
CA MET A 722 -23.48 40.25 -4.23
C MET A 722 -24.47 39.16 -4.67
N ASN A 723 -25.16 38.53 -3.72
CA ASN A 723 -26.06 37.40 -3.94
C ASN A 723 -25.42 36.26 -4.70
N ILE A 724 -24.17 35.92 -4.32
CA ILE A 724 -23.37 34.84 -4.94
C ILE A 724 -23.56 33.53 -4.18
N ASP A 725 -23.90 32.48 -4.92
CA ASP A 725 -24.05 31.11 -4.36
C ASP A 725 -22.70 30.42 -4.25
N VAL A 726 -22.18 30.30 -3.00
CA VAL A 726 -20.91 29.66 -2.70
C VAL A 726 -21.13 28.17 -2.56
N LYS A 727 -20.43 27.34 -3.36
CA LYS A 727 -20.50 25.87 -3.36
C LYS A 727 -19.46 25.19 -2.51
N SER A 728 -18.28 25.79 -2.38
CA SER A 728 -17.19 25.27 -1.58
C SER A 728 -16.32 26.41 -1.04
N MET A 729 -15.82 26.24 0.18
CA MET A 729 -14.81 27.11 0.76
C MET A 729 -13.86 26.27 1.63
N ASN A 730 -12.56 26.35 1.34
CA ASN A 730 -11.52 25.65 2.07
C ASN A 730 -10.49 26.68 2.53
N VAL A 731 -10.18 26.70 3.82
CA VAL A 731 -9.27 27.66 4.43
C VAL A 731 -8.14 26.93 5.09
N ARG A 732 -6.90 27.34 4.81
CA ARG A 732 -5.68 26.82 5.42
C ARG A 732 -4.86 27.98 5.96
N THR A 733 -4.55 27.94 7.23
CA THR A 733 -3.68 28.93 7.87
C THR A 733 -2.29 28.35 8.09
N SER A 734 -1.28 29.18 7.92
CA SER A 734 0.13 28.85 8.14
C SER A 734 0.58 29.38 9.50
N LYS A 735 1.56 28.74 10.12
CA LYS A 735 2.20 29.21 11.36
C LYS A 735 2.86 30.61 11.21
N GLN A 736 3.01 31.10 10.00
CA GLN A 736 3.61 32.41 9.68
C GLN A 736 2.57 33.53 9.59
N GLY A 737 1.30 33.27 9.98
CA GLY A 737 0.23 34.26 9.97
C GLY A 737 -0.36 34.56 8.58
N THR A 738 -0.22 33.64 7.61
CA THR A 738 -0.85 33.75 6.29
C THR A 738 -1.99 32.74 6.16
N ALA A 739 -3.08 33.14 5.51
CA ALA A 739 -4.20 32.29 5.17
C ALA A 739 -4.29 32.11 3.65
N THR A 740 -4.49 30.86 3.22
CA THR A 740 -4.84 30.52 1.83
C THR A 740 -6.27 30.04 1.80
N ILE A 741 -7.11 30.69 1.01
CA ILE A 741 -8.55 30.41 0.92
C ILE A 741 -8.89 30.03 -0.51
N GLU A 742 -9.42 28.84 -0.70
CA GLU A 742 -9.94 28.33 -1.97
C GLU A 742 -11.46 28.40 -1.91
N ALA A 743 -12.09 29.18 -2.80
CA ALA A 743 -13.52 29.35 -2.85
C ALA A 743 -14.08 29.03 -4.23
N GLY A 744 -15.08 28.13 -4.26
CA GLY A 744 -15.85 27.78 -5.45
C GLY A 744 -17.27 28.35 -5.35
N PHE A 745 -17.70 29.12 -6.35
CA PHE A 745 -19.00 29.79 -6.36
C PHE A 745 -19.56 29.92 -7.78
N ILE A 746 -20.86 30.17 -7.87
CA ILE A 746 -21.56 30.23 -9.13
C ILE A 746 -21.58 31.68 -9.66
N VAL A 747 -21.26 31.82 -10.95
CA VAL A 747 -21.30 33.11 -11.67
C VAL A 747 -21.94 32.95 -13.05
N ARG A 748 -22.44 34.05 -13.61
CA ARG A 748 -23.03 34.11 -14.95
C ARG A 748 -21.99 34.31 -16.06
N GLY A 749 -20.82 34.84 -15.71
CA GLY A 749 -19.74 35.06 -16.66
C GLY A 749 -18.58 35.87 -16.08
N ARG A 750 -17.63 36.22 -16.94
CA ARG A 750 -16.36 36.90 -16.59
C ARG A 750 -16.58 38.28 -15.94
N GLU A 751 -17.59 39.04 -16.34
CA GLU A 751 -17.86 40.34 -15.75
C GLU A 751 -18.27 40.25 -14.27
N GLU A 752 -19.19 39.33 -13.96
CA GLU A 752 -19.64 39.11 -12.58
C GLU A 752 -18.51 38.59 -11.71
N LEU A 753 -17.73 37.65 -12.24
CA LEU A 753 -16.52 37.15 -11.58
C LEU A 753 -15.52 38.27 -11.29
N GLY A 754 -15.31 39.19 -12.26
CA GLY A 754 -14.44 40.37 -12.09
C GLY A 754 -14.91 41.30 -10.98
N LYS A 755 -16.23 41.52 -10.87
CA LYS A 755 -16.81 42.32 -9.78
C LYS A 755 -16.64 41.68 -8.42
N VAL A 756 -16.79 40.34 -8.31
CA VAL A 756 -16.57 39.58 -7.07
C VAL A 756 -15.12 39.69 -6.66
N ILE A 757 -14.17 39.39 -7.55
CA ILE A 757 -12.73 39.50 -7.29
C ILE A 757 -12.36 40.94 -6.89
N GLY A 758 -12.88 41.92 -7.55
CA GLY A 758 -12.62 43.33 -7.23
C GLY A 758 -13.05 43.74 -5.82
N LYS A 759 -14.23 43.25 -5.35
CA LYS A 759 -14.66 43.46 -3.96
C LYS A 759 -13.87 42.67 -2.93
N LEU A 760 -13.55 41.43 -3.25
CA LEU A 760 -12.73 40.61 -2.36
C LEU A 760 -11.31 41.18 -2.16
N ARG A 761 -10.72 41.80 -3.19
CA ARG A 761 -9.41 42.49 -3.09
C ARG A 761 -9.46 43.75 -2.17
N GLN A 762 -10.63 44.33 -1.91
CA GLN A 762 -10.78 45.47 -1.01
C GLN A 762 -10.81 45.05 0.48
N ILE A 763 -10.91 43.75 0.77
CA ILE A 763 -10.91 43.28 2.14
C ILE A 763 -9.51 43.50 2.74
N VAL A 764 -9.45 44.13 3.89
CA VAL A 764 -8.20 44.41 4.59
C VAL A 764 -7.47 43.09 4.91
N GLY A 765 -6.22 42.99 4.49
CA GLY A 765 -5.40 41.77 4.71
C GLY A 765 -5.36 40.81 3.54
N VAL A 766 -6.12 41.00 2.48
CA VAL A 766 -6.00 40.24 1.24
C VAL A 766 -4.73 40.70 0.50
N LEU A 767 -3.88 39.75 0.17
CA LEU A 767 -2.61 39.99 -0.51
C LEU A 767 -2.73 39.81 -2.01
N ASP A 768 -3.35 38.71 -2.45
CA ASP A 768 -3.59 38.43 -3.85
C ASP A 768 -4.77 37.47 -4.04
N ILE A 769 -5.38 37.50 -5.24
CA ILE A 769 -6.45 36.59 -5.65
C ILE A 769 -6.16 36.11 -7.07
N GLU A 770 -6.04 34.81 -7.20
CA GLU A 770 -5.82 34.10 -8.47
C GLU A 770 -7.06 33.26 -8.82
N ARG A 771 -7.35 33.11 -10.11
CA ARG A 771 -8.26 32.05 -10.54
C ARG A 771 -7.55 30.70 -10.38
N ALA A 772 -8.24 29.70 -9.84
CA ALA A 772 -7.67 28.37 -9.69
C ALA A 772 -7.16 27.88 -11.06
N VAL A 773 -5.87 27.65 -11.12
CA VAL A 773 -5.18 27.02 -12.25
C VAL A 773 -4.88 25.60 -11.75
N GLY A 774 -5.58 24.58 -12.27
CA GLY A 774 -5.53 23.19 -11.84
C GLY A 774 -4.18 22.52 -11.99
#